data_f362ed93f12beb9f1a6af60a76bf9daf
#
_entry.id   f362ed93f12beb9f1a6af60a76bf9daf
#
_cell.length_a   1.000
_cell.length_b   1.000
_cell.length_c   1.000
_cell.angle_alpha   90.00
_cell.angle_beta   90.00
_cell.angle_gamma   90.00
#
_symmetry.space_group_name_H-M   'P 1'
#
loop_
_entity.id
_entity.type
_entity.pdbx_description
1 polymer ?
#
loop_
_entity_poly.entity_id
_entity_poly.type
_entity_poly.pdbx_seq_one_letter_code
_entity_poly.pdbx_strand_id
1 'polypeptide(L)'
;TQYTIISAVYNVEKYLDDYFKSIINQRLDFKKNIFIILVDDGSTDNSAQIIKTYQKKYPKNIIYLYKENGGQASARNLGLKYMQENDYQTPWVTFTDPDDFLDRNYFYEVDQFLATHKDNNICMIGCNIILYHEKQKLYKDNHPLNFKFKNDIQVKENCNLDNFIQLSAASCFINIRYLNKLLFDERLKPNFEDAKFINEYLLENINLKSAFLPKAKYFYRKREDGSSTLDDRDKTKDYYITVLNLGYLKLFKDTKTTVPSFAQNVVLYDIFWQIKTLISNPEKLAILNDKEKYLFKELLFKNFNFIDSRNIKNFNLNAFDFFYKKGILSYFKNEDLSENIAFIESIDDKNDEILVKYYFNDIDHKIKILLDDKVAAIKHSKIRQYDLLDKVFLYEKRIWLKLKNDTKILDIFVNSQKLKLVFNNNFINDLNEILKVLNKQKKQRLKNSDLWLFADMSWRADDNAEHLYRYVMHNHPKQKIAFILSKNSIDYSRLKKEGFKLIEPKGFYFKYLIYKADKIISSHIDRYIFNALGGDTLKTKDFIFLQHGVIKDDLSRWLNQRKIDIFITSTKAEYNSIIGDFNQYKFSTKEVVLTGLARWDALIKNNILNTKQILIMPTWREYLSGKVQKYGARARNPEFVKSLYFQKWQEFLCSKELEKLAVQYGYSIVFIPHPQIRIYLEDFNLSSYIITSYKGSIQELFCRSSLMITDYSSVAFEMAILNKPVLYYQFDKDEFFVRHSYTKGYFDYNKDGFGRVFADSSDLFLYLNKKINHLQDIVINNMQYQINDTCKSIVAKIR
;
A
#
# COMPACT_ATOMS: atom_id res chain seq x y z
N THR A 1 12.67 -3.87 43.65
CA THR A 1 12.64 -5.19 42.98
C THR A 1 13.82 -5.34 42.04
N GLN A 2 14.25 -6.57 41.76
CA GLN A 2 15.30 -6.87 40.78
C GLN A 2 14.65 -7.43 39.50
N TYR A 3 15.28 -7.10 38.35
CA TYR A 3 14.79 -7.42 37.02
C TYR A 3 15.90 -7.98 36.15
N THR A 4 15.60 -8.98 35.33
CA THR A 4 16.51 -9.45 34.29
C THR A 4 15.95 -9.11 32.92
N ILE A 5 16.80 -8.56 32.07
CA ILE A 5 16.56 -8.38 30.64
C ILE A 5 17.25 -9.53 29.91
N ILE A 6 16.54 -10.20 28.99
CA ILE A 6 17.14 -11.14 28.05
C ILE A 6 16.99 -10.55 26.64
N SER A 7 18.11 -10.37 25.93
CA SER A 7 18.11 -9.79 24.58
C SER A 7 18.83 -10.71 23.58
N ALA A 8 18.15 -11.02 22.49
CA ALA A 8 18.75 -11.68 21.34
C ALA A 8 19.46 -10.64 20.46
N VAL A 9 20.72 -10.86 20.16
CA VAL A 9 21.57 -9.93 19.39
C VAL A 9 21.95 -10.57 18.07
N TYR A 10 21.69 -9.87 16.97
CA TYR A 10 22.17 -10.27 15.64
C TYR A 10 22.35 -9.06 14.73
N ASN A 11 23.62 -8.69 14.43
CA ASN A 11 23.99 -7.61 13.52
C ASN A 11 23.31 -6.26 13.84
N VAL A 12 23.48 -5.74 15.07
CA VAL A 12 22.84 -4.52 15.59
C VAL A 12 23.85 -3.49 16.13
N GLU A 13 25.10 -3.54 15.67
CA GLU A 13 26.19 -2.64 16.13
C GLU A 13 25.77 -1.17 16.15
N LYS A 14 24.99 -0.72 15.17
CA LYS A 14 24.51 0.66 15.01
C LYS A 14 23.63 1.14 16.18
N TYR A 15 22.94 0.23 16.87
CA TYR A 15 21.90 0.56 17.83
C TYR A 15 22.27 0.27 19.28
N LEU A 16 23.30 -0.55 19.51
CA LEU A 16 23.68 -1.03 20.84
C LEU A 16 24.03 0.08 21.82
N ASP A 17 24.66 1.16 21.36
CA ASP A 17 24.98 2.28 22.24
C ASP A 17 23.73 2.99 22.78
N ASP A 18 22.72 3.22 21.92
CA ASP A 18 21.44 3.80 22.34
C ASP A 18 20.71 2.86 23.29
N TYR A 19 20.69 1.58 22.96
CA TYR A 19 20.12 0.52 23.79
C TYR A 19 20.72 0.52 25.21
N PHE A 20 22.05 0.39 25.35
CA PHE A 20 22.71 0.40 26.64
C PHE A 20 22.51 1.69 27.41
N LYS A 21 22.62 2.85 26.74
CA LYS A 21 22.38 4.15 27.40
C LYS A 21 20.98 4.26 27.95
N SER A 22 19.98 3.72 27.25
CA SER A 22 18.58 3.75 27.71
C SER A 22 18.34 2.92 28.97
N ILE A 23 19.10 1.84 29.18
CA ILE A 23 18.97 0.96 30.32
C ILE A 23 19.86 1.44 31.49
N ILE A 24 21.09 1.84 31.20
CA ILE A 24 22.04 2.27 32.27
C ILE A 24 21.57 3.58 32.91
N ASN A 25 20.91 4.46 32.16
CA ASN A 25 20.41 5.75 32.62
C ASN A 25 18.95 5.71 33.13
N GLN A 26 18.44 4.52 33.49
CA GLN A 26 17.12 4.42 34.08
C GLN A 26 17.04 5.20 35.41
N ARG A 27 15.83 5.67 35.76
CA ARG A 27 15.56 6.28 37.05
C ARG A 27 15.71 5.28 38.23
N LEU A 28 15.38 4.02 38.01
CA LEU A 28 15.68 2.93 38.91
C LEU A 28 17.20 2.63 38.88
N ASP A 29 17.82 2.41 40.02
CA ASP A 29 19.28 2.15 40.13
C ASP A 29 19.66 0.90 39.31
N PHE A 30 20.31 1.12 38.18
CA PHE A 30 20.77 0.08 37.27
C PHE A 30 21.66 -0.95 37.98
N LYS A 31 22.66 -0.48 38.74
CA LYS A 31 23.66 -1.37 39.34
C LYS A 31 23.06 -2.31 40.38
N LYS A 32 21.98 -1.90 41.05
CA LYS A 32 21.33 -2.68 42.10
C LYS A 32 20.16 -3.54 41.57
N ASN A 33 19.48 -3.07 40.59
CA ASN A 33 18.15 -3.59 40.25
C ASN A 33 18.03 -4.22 38.86
N ILE A 34 18.93 -3.91 37.89
CA ILE A 34 18.77 -4.34 36.52
C ILE A 34 19.96 -5.16 36.07
N PHE A 35 19.67 -6.35 35.54
CA PHE A 35 20.65 -7.28 35.00
C PHE A 35 20.31 -7.55 33.51
N ILE A 36 21.32 -7.76 32.68
CA ILE A 36 21.16 -7.96 31.25
C ILE A 36 21.91 -9.21 30.82
N ILE A 37 21.24 -10.16 30.21
CA ILE A 37 21.79 -11.30 29.50
C ILE A 37 21.64 -11.04 28.01
N LEU A 38 22.75 -10.76 27.33
CA LEU A 38 22.79 -10.60 25.87
C LEU A 38 23.26 -11.89 25.22
N VAL A 39 22.42 -12.46 24.38
CA VAL A 39 22.75 -13.67 23.65
C VAL A 39 23.03 -13.29 22.19
N ASP A 40 24.30 -13.33 21.82
CA ASP A 40 24.76 -13.10 20.46
C ASP A 40 24.49 -14.33 19.61
N ASP A 41 23.55 -14.20 18.70
CA ASP A 41 23.08 -15.26 17.80
C ASP A 41 23.91 -15.34 16.51
N GLY A 42 25.24 -15.30 16.65
CA GLY A 42 26.17 -15.42 15.55
C GLY A 42 26.34 -14.12 14.73
N SER A 43 26.44 -12.96 15.40
CA SER A 43 26.68 -11.68 14.73
C SER A 43 28.01 -11.68 13.98
N THR A 44 28.03 -11.03 12.80
CA THR A 44 29.20 -10.88 11.93
C THR A 44 29.72 -9.44 11.87
N ASP A 45 29.03 -8.51 12.56
CA ASP A 45 29.42 -7.11 12.74
C ASP A 45 30.16 -6.90 14.08
N ASN A 46 30.36 -5.65 14.51
CA ASN A 46 31.02 -5.34 15.77
C ASN A 46 30.14 -5.47 17.02
N SER A 47 28.93 -6.06 16.91
CA SER A 47 28.00 -6.20 18.05
C SER A 47 28.65 -6.88 19.25
N ALA A 48 29.33 -8.00 19.05
CA ALA A 48 30.04 -8.73 20.11
C ALA A 48 31.09 -7.86 20.85
N GLN A 49 31.88 -7.08 20.11
CA GLN A 49 32.92 -6.22 20.66
C GLN A 49 32.33 -5.08 21.52
N ILE A 50 31.24 -4.48 21.04
CA ILE A 50 30.53 -3.42 21.78
C ILE A 50 30.00 -3.98 23.11
N ILE A 51 29.33 -5.14 23.09
CA ILE A 51 28.77 -5.78 24.29
C ILE A 51 29.86 -6.09 25.30
N LYS A 52 30.99 -6.69 24.88
CA LYS A 52 32.12 -7.00 25.74
C LYS A 52 32.71 -5.72 26.39
N THR A 53 32.67 -4.60 25.69
CA THR A 53 33.10 -3.31 26.24
C THR A 53 32.18 -2.86 27.39
N TYR A 54 30.87 -2.96 27.22
CA TYR A 54 29.92 -2.67 28.30
C TYR A 54 29.98 -3.70 29.45
N GLN A 55 30.19 -4.96 29.16
CA GLN A 55 30.37 -6.01 30.15
C GLN A 55 31.59 -5.74 31.04
N LYS A 56 32.74 -5.33 30.49
CA LYS A 56 33.91 -4.94 31.26
C LYS A 56 33.61 -3.77 32.21
N LYS A 57 32.79 -2.83 31.81
CA LYS A 57 32.37 -1.67 32.59
C LYS A 57 31.37 -2.02 33.70
N TYR A 58 30.54 -3.01 33.50
CA TYR A 58 29.47 -3.44 34.40
C TYR A 58 29.42 -4.97 34.55
N PRO A 59 30.49 -5.60 35.06
CA PRO A 59 30.65 -7.06 35.05
C PRO A 59 29.64 -7.80 35.92
N LYS A 60 29.01 -7.12 36.89
CA LYS A 60 27.98 -7.70 37.76
C LYS A 60 26.57 -7.63 37.13
N ASN A 61 26.36 -6.74 36.14
CA ASN A 61 25.05 -6.47 35.59
C ASN A 61 24.88 -6.98 34.16
N ILE A 62 25.97 -7.21 33.41
CA ILE A 62 25.92 -7.56 31.98
C ILE A 62 26.62 -8.90 31.78
N ILE A 63 25.85 -9.84 31.20
CA ILE A 63 26.32 -11.17 30.83
C ILE A 63 26.28 -11.27 29.33
N TYR A 64 27.35 -11.74 28.72
CA TYR A 64 27.45 -12.02 27.28
C TYR A 64 27.51 -13.52 27.06
N LEU A 65 26.61 -14.02 26.25
CA LEU A 65 26.58 -15.41 25.79
C LEU A 65 26.67 -15.39 24.22
N TYR A 66 27.30 -16.41 23.67
CA TYR A 66 27.43 -16.60 22.25
C TYR A 66 26.84 -17.95 21.83
N LYS A 67 26.18 -17.99 20.67
CA LYS A 67 25.78 -19.23 19.99
C LYS A 67 25.80 -19.02 18.48
N GLU A 68 25.85 -20.11 17.73
CA GLU A 68 25.62 -20.09 16.29
C GLU A 68 24.18 -19.64 16.00
N ASN A 69 23.99 -18.98 14.85
CA ASN A 69 22.69 -18.41 14.48
C ASN A 69 21.58 -19.48 14.44
N GLY A 70 20.57 -19.30 15.28
CA GLY A 70 19.39 -20.15 15.37
C GLY A 70 18.08 -19.37 15.39
N GLY A 71 18.18 -18.02 15.41
CA GLY A 71 17.05 -17.10 15.46
C GLY A 71 16.69 -16.65 16.87
N GLN A 72 15.86 -15.61 16.94
CA GLN A 72 15.52 -14.87 18.15
C GLN A 72 14.99 -15.76 19.29
N ALA A 73 14.07 -16.70 18.98
CA ALA A 73 13.52 -17.65 19.94
C ALA A 73 14.60 -18.50 20.61
N SER A 74 15.53 -19.04 19.79
CA SER A 74 16.64 -19.86 20.26
C SER A 74 17.60 -19.07 21.17
N ALA A 75 17.89 -17.83 20.81
CA ALA A 75 18.74 -16.95 21.64
C ALA A 75 18.08 -16.63 22.98
N ARG A 76 16.79 -16.26 22.99
CA ARG A 76 16.04 -16.02 24.23
C ARG A 76 15.94 -17.25 25.12
N ASN A 77 15.76 -18.44 24.51
CA ASN A 77 15.77 -19.71 25.23
C ASN A 77 17.10 -19.99 25.92
N LEU A 78 18.23 -19.69 25.27
CA LEU A 78 19.55 -19.83 25.90
C LEU A 78 19.67 -18.89 27.10
N GLY A 79 19.18 -17.67 27.03
CA GLY A 79 19.15 -16.73 28.14
C GLY A 79 18.30 -17.23 29.31
N LEU A 80 17.11 -17.78 29.03
CA LEU A 80 16.25 -18.39 30.09
C LEU A 80 16.91 -19.59 30.74
N LYS A 81 17.52 -20.48 29.96
CA LYS A 81 18.26 -21.64 30.47
C LYS A 81 19.42 -21.21 31.37
N TYR A 82 20.18 -20.19 30.92
CA TYR A 82 21.29 -19.65 31.70
C TYR A 82 20.82 -19.12 33.07
N MET A 83 19.67 -18.42 33.11
CA MET A 83 19.10 -17.98 34.42
C MET A 83 18.74 -19.14 35.33
N GLN A 84 18.16 -20.21 34.79
CA GLN A 84 17.78 -21.39 35.58
C GLN A 84 18.98 -22.19 36.13
N GLU A 85 20.02 -22.34 35.30
CA GLU A 85 21.21 -23.15 35.64
C GLU A 85 22.18 -22.45 36.57
N ASN A 86 22.19 -21.14 36.63
CA ASN A 86 23.16 -20.35 37.40
C ASN A 86 22.56 -19.66 38.64
N ASP A 87 21.39 -20.09 39.10
CA ASP A 87 20.69 -19.49 40.27
C ASP A 87 20.49 -17.98 40.16
N TYR A 88 20.43 -17.46 38.90
CA TYR A 88 20.30 -16.05 38.61
C TYR A 88 18.83 -15.63 38.73
N GLN A 89 18.34 -15.62 39.99
CA GLN A 89 16.90 -15.52 40.23
C GLN A 89 16.49 -14.09 40.56
N THR A 90 16.25 -13.27 39.51
CA THR A 90 15.42 -12.09 39.70
C THR A 90 13.95 -12.48 39.60
N PRO A 91 13.04 -11.89 40.38
CA PRO A 91 11.63 -12.28 40.37
C PRO A 91 10.92 -11.93 39.04
N TRP A 92 11.46 -11.02 38.26
CA TRP A 92 10.86 -10.54 36.99
C TRP A 92 11.85 -10.58 35.84
N VAL A 93 11.41 -11.12 34.72
CA VAL A 93 12.14 -11.12 33.45
C VAL A 93 11.39 -10.32 32.40
N THR A 94 12.10 -9.60 31.56
CA THR A 94 11.59 -8.97 30.33
C THR A 94 12.54 -9.27 29.18
N PHE A 95 12.01 -9.23 27.96
CA PHE A 95 12.78 -9.44 26.74
C PHE A 95 12.84 -8.11 26.01
N THR A 96 13.99 -7.72 25.50
CA THR A 96 14.13 -6.47 24.75
C THR A 96 14.88 -6.71 23.46
N ASP A 97 14.55 -5.95 22.42
CA ASP A 97 15.25 -6.00 21.16
C ASP A 97 16.33 -4.91 21.12
N PRO A 98 17.61 -5.25 20.81
CA PRO A 98 18.72 -4.31 20.95
C PRO A 98 18.76 -3.17 19.94
N ASP A 99 17.88 -3.17 18.96
CA ASP A 99 17.64 -2.04 18.04
C ASP A 99 16.62 -1.03 18.57
N ASP A 100 15.92 -1.38 19.66
CA ASP A 100 14.96 -0.54 20.36
C ASP A 100 15.60 0.16 21.58
N PHE A 101 14.83 0.94 22.31
CA PHE A 101 15.29 1.60 23.53
C PHE A 101 14.13 1.90 24.48
N LEU A 102 14.46 2.23 25.73
CA LEU A 102 13.50 2.35 26.83
C LEU A 102 13.35 3.80 27.28
N ASP A 103 12.15 4.18 27.71
CA ASP A 103 11.94 5.43 28.47
C ASP A 103 12.70 5.40 29.78
N ARG A 104 13.17 6.55 30.23
CA ARG A 104 13.94 6.68 31.48
C ARG A 104 13.18 6.16 32.70
N ASN A 105 11.87 6.19 32.72
CA ASN A 105 11.05 5.75 33.84
C ASN A 105 10.54 4.31 33.66
N TYR A 106 10.92 3.59 32.59
CA TYR A 106 10.36 2.27 32.26
C TYR A 106 10.35 1.31 33.45
N PHE A 107 11.51 1.05 34.06
CA PHE A 107 11.64 0.19 35.24
C PHE A 107 11.11 0.84 36.51
N TYR A 108 11.22 2.15 36.66
CA TYR A 108 10.71 2.88 37.82
C TYR A 108 9.18 2.74 37.95
N GLU A 109 8.44 2.91 36.86
CA GLU A 109 6.97 2.77 36.85
C GLU A 109 6.53 1.35 37.22
N VAL A 110 7.26 0.32 36.76
CA VAL A 110 7.02 -1.08 37.11
C VAL A 110 7.33 -1.33 38.60
N ASP A 111 8.45 -0.81 39.07
CA ASP A 111 8.85 -0.99 40.49
C ASP A 111 7.89 -0.31 41.48
N GLN A 112 7.42 0.90 41.15
CA GLN A 112 6.41 1.61 41.96
C GLN A 112 5.08 0.87 41.97
N PHE A 113 4.65 0.32 40.81
CA PHE A 113 3.44 -0.50 40.76
C PHE A 113 3.56 -1.73 41.69
N LEU A 114 4.64 -2.48 41.57
CA LEU A 114 4.87 -3.67 42.38
C LEU A 114 5.01 -3.37 43.90
N ALA A 115 5.56 -2.21 44.25
CA ALA A 115 5.66 -1.78 45.66
C ALA A 115 4.29 -1.58 46.30
N THR A 116 3.29 -1.14 45.52
CA THR A 116 1.92 -0.86 46.00
C THR A 116 0.96 -2.05 45.84
N HIS A 117 1.34 -3.09 45.08
CA HIS A 117 0.48 -4.24 44.74
C HIS A 117 1.08 -5.59 45.12
N LYS A 118 1.69 -5.68 46.32
CA LYS A 118 2.47 -6.85 46.78
C LYS A 118 1.67 -8.16 46.81
N ASP A 119 0.36 -8.09 47.10
CA ASP A 119 -0.48 -9.28 47.37
C ASP A 119 -1.42 -9.62 46.22
N ASN A 120 -1.24 -9.04 45.03
CA ASN A 120 -2.28 -9.09 43.97
C ASN A 120 -2.11 -10.24 42.95
N ASN A 121 -1.29 -11.24 43.21
CA ASN A 121 -1.07 -12.38 42.31
C ASN A 121 -0.82 -11.96 40.85
N ILE A 122 0.00 -10.94 40.64
CA ILE A 122 0.36 -10.44 39.33
C ILE A 122 1.40 -11.39 38.70
N CYS A 123 1.08 -11.93 37.54
CA CYS A 123 2.01 -12.78 36.79
C CYS A 123 2.66 -12.04 35.62
N MET A 124 1.95 -11.07 34.99
CA MET A 124 2.46 -10.32 33.87
C MET A 124 2.20 -8.82 34.03
N ILE A 125 3.12 -7.99 33.53
CA ILE A 125 2.96 -6.53 33.45
C ILE A 125 3.24 -6.11 32.00
N GLY A 126 2.21 -5.66 31.29
CA GLY A 126 2.32 -5.10 29.93
C GLY A 126 2.66 -3.61 29.97
N CYS A 127 3.55 -3.19 29.08
CA CYS A 127 4.05 -1.83 28.94
C CYS A 127 3.65 -1.21 27.61
N ASN A 128 3.54 0.13 27.56
CA ASN A 128 3.06 0.86 26.39
C ASN A 128 4.13 0.96 25.28
N ILE A 129 3.83 0.46 24.08
CA ILE A 129 4.70 0.57 22.92
C ILE A 129 4.46 1.91 22.21
N ILE A 130 5.49 2.72 22.11
CA ILE A 130 5.54 3.98 21.37
C ILE A 130 6.39 3.79 20.12
N LEU A 131 5.87 4.10 18.96
CA LEU A 131 6.62 3.99 17.71
C LEU A 131 7.58 5.17 17.56
N TYR A 132 8.87 4.90 17.41
CA TYR A 132 9.89 5.90 17.10
C TYR A 132 10.28 5.82 15.63
N HIS A 133 9.92 6.83 14.85
CA HIS A 133 10.30 6.94 13.44
C HIS A 133 11.70 7.57 13.32
N GLU A 134 12.72 6.76 13.11
CA GLU A 134 14.13 7.16 13.10
C GLU A 134 14.43 8.31 12.13
N LYS A 135 13.98 8.21 10.88
CA LYS A 135 14.17 9.23 9.85
C LYS A 135 13.61 10.61 10.19
N GLN A 136 12.49 10.64 10.90
CA GLN A 136 11.77 11.86 11.25
C GLN A 136 12.08 12.32 12.68
N LYS A 137 12.78 11.49 13.47
CA LYS A 137 13.00 11.67 14.90
C LYS A 137 11.70 11.95 15.68
N LEU A 138 10.62 11.24 15.31
CA LEU A 138 9.26 11.49 15.78
C LEU A 138 8.71 10.28 16.54
N TYR A 139 8.17 10.55 17.73
CA TYR A 139 7.45 9.56 18.55
C TYR A 139 5.96 9.61 18.21
N LYS A 140 5.34 8.43 18.05
CA LYS A 140 3.90 8.29 17.80
C LYS A 140 3.31 7.23 18.72
N ASP A 141 2.34 7.62 19.53
CA ASP A 141 1.52 6.73 20.35
C ASP A 141 0.29 6.28 19.55
N ASN A 142 0.49 5.48 18.52
CA ASN A 142 -0.54 5.02 17.61
C ASN A 142 -0.46 3.51 17.32
N HIS A 143 0.14 2.74 18.23
CA HIS A 143 0.10 1.29 18.11
C HIS A 143 -1.36 0.80 18.12
N PRO A 144 -1.75 -0.19 17.28
CA PRO A 144 -3.13 -0.65 17.19
C PRO A 144 -3.77 -1.09 18.52
N LEU A 145 -2.96 -1.55 19.46
CA LEU A 145 -3.39 -1.99 20.80
C LEU A 145 -3.16 -0.95 21.90
N ASN A 146 -2.88 0.32 21.58
CA ASN A 146 -2.61 1.37 22.56
C ASN A 146 -3.82 1.73 23.43
N PHE A 147 -5.01 1.33 23.03
CA PHE A 147 -6.24 1.55 23.83
C PHE A 147 -6.13 0.98 25.25
N LYS A 148 -5.31 -0.07 25.46
CA LYS A 148 -5.02 -0.66 26.77
C LYS A 148 -4.36 0.32 27.76
N PHE A 149 -3.73 1.36 27.23
CA PHE A 149 -2.88 2.32 27.93
C PHE A 149 -3.43 3.74 27.91
N LYS A 150 -4.65 3.96 27.45
CA LYS A 150 -5.29 5.32 27.39
C LYS A 150 -5.77 5.83 28.72
N ASN A 151 -6.11 4.92 29.62
CA ASN A 151 -6.60 5.22 30.96
C ASN A 151 -5.51 4.98 32.01
N ASP A 152 -5.88 5.07 33.29
CA ASP A 152 -5.01 4.69 34.39
C ASP A 152 -4.61 3.21 34.34
N ILE A 153 -3.71 2.81 35.27
CA ILE A 153 -3.26 1.42 35.38
C ILE A 153 -4.47 0.47 35.42
N GLN A 154 -4.45 -0.52 34.55
CA GLN A 154 -5.49 -1.55 34.48
C GLN A 154 -4.92 -2.87 35.05
N VAL A 155 -5.61 -3.47 36.01
CA VAL A 155 -5.33 -4.82 36.52
C VAL A 155 -6.52 -5.70 36.18
N LYS A 156 -6.27 -6.83 35.51
CA LYS A 156 -7.30 -7.77 35.04
C LYS A 156 -6.94 -9.20 35.41
N GLU A 157 -7.94 -10.00 35.73
CA GLU A 157 -7.80 -11.45 35.77
C GLU A 157 -7.50 -12.00 34.39
N ASN A 158 -6.60 -12.96 34.28
CA ASN A 158 -6.21 -13.48 32.95
C ASN A 158 -7.38 -14.13 32.20
N CYS A 159 -8.31 -14.79 32.90
CA CYS A 159 -9.52 -15.31 32.28
C CYS A 159 -10.43 -14.24 31.67
N ASN A 160 -10.30 -12.96 32.07
CA ASN A 160 -11.12 -11.84 31.64
C ASN A 160 -10.31 -10.78 30.86
N LEU A 161 -9.20 -11.15 30.24
CA LEU A 161 -8.38 -10.23 29.42
C LEU A 161 -9.11 -9.77 28.16
N ASP A 162 -9.90 -10.63 27.53
CA ASP A 162 -10.66 -10.34 26.31
C ASP A 162 -9.85 -9.63 25.21
N ASN A 163 -10.06 -8.33 25.04
CA ASN A 163 -9.33 -7.50 24.08
C ASN A 163 -7.97 -6.98 24.62
N PHE A 164 -7.64 -7.17 25.89
CA PHE A 164 -6.35 -6.75 26.47
C PHE A 164 -5.24 -7.75 26.14
N ILE A 165 -5.12 -8.13 24.89
CA ILE A 165 -4.15 -9.10 24.39
C ILE A 165 -2.71 -8.58 24.50
N GLN A 166 -1.76 -9.47 24.79
CA GLN A 166 -0.32 -9.20 24.77
C GLN A 166 0.35 -10.07 23.71
N LEU A 167 1.11 -9.46 22.80
CA LEU A 167 1.72 -10.13 21.65
C LEU A 167 3.25 -10.09 21.68
N SER A 168 3.83 -9.02 22.21
CA SER A 168 5.28 -8.81 22.21
C SER A 168 5.87 -9.12 23.59
N ALA A 169 6.86 -9.99 23.64
CA ALA A 169 7.64 -10.27 24.82
C ALA A 169 8.53 -9.09 25.21
N ALA A 170 8.93 -8.26 24.24
CA ALA A 170 9.77 -7.09 24.47
C ALA A 170 9.11 -6.00 25.33
N SER A 171 7.79 -5.93 25.30
CA SER A 171 7.03 -4.89 26.02
C SER A 171 6.24 -5.46 27.19
N CYS A 172 6.74 -6.50 27.86
CA CYS A 172 6.14 -7.00 29.07
C CYS A 172 7.17 -7.56 30.05
N PHE A 173 6.77 -7.63 31.33
CA PHE A 173 7.49 -8.33 32.36
C PHE A 173 6.73 -9.58 32.79
N ILE A 174 7.44 -10.68 32.91
CA ILE A 174 6.94 -11.98 33.33
C ILE A 174 7.51 -12.32 34.69
N ASN A 175 6.65 -12.77 35.62
CA ASN A 175 7.06 -13.22 36.91
C ASN A 175 7.59 -14.66 36.80
N ILE A 176 8.89 -14.84 37.10
CA ILE A 176 9.58 -16.12 36.92
C ILE A 176 8.97 -17.22 37.82
N ARG A 177 8.41 -16.86 38.97
CA ARG A 177 7.77 -17.82 39.90
C ARG A 177 6.70 -18.64 39.17
N TYR A 178 6.06 -18.11 38.16
CA TYR A 178 4.97 -18.75 37.46
C TYR A 178 5.34 -19.23 36.03
N LEU A 179 6.63 -19.13 35.67
CA LEU A 179 7.09 -19.45 34.32
C LEU A 179 7.19 -20.95 34.03
N ASN A 180 7.30 -21.79 35.10
CA ASN A 180 7.57 -23.21 34.98
C ASN A 180 8.83 -23.45 34.08
N LYS A 181 8.75 -24.38 33.12
CA LYS A 181 9.83 -24.68 32.16
C LYS A 181 9.46 -24.24 30.75
N LEU A 182 8.54 -23.26 30.60
CA LEU A 182 8.10 -22.78 29.30
C LEU A 182 9.25 -22.11 28.54
N LEU A 183 9.38 -22.42 27.27
CA LEU A 183 10.36 -21.88 26.32
C LEU A 183 9.67 -21.39 25.05
N PHE A 184 10.32 -20.51 24.32
CA PHE A 184 9.88 -20.10 23.00
C PHE A 184 9.93 -21.27 22.00
N ASP A 185 8.96 -21.37 21.10
CA ASP A 185 8.96 -22.38 20.04
C ASP A 185 9.90 -21.94 18.89
N GLU A 186 11.09 -22.54 18.83
CA GLU A 186 12.15 -22.17 17.88
C GLU A 186 11.80 -22.50 16.41
N ARG A 187 10.74 -23.27 16.20
CA ARG A 187 10.24 -23.61 14.84
C ARG A 187 9.39 -22.49 14.25
N LEU A 188 8.89 -21.57 15.09
CA LEU A 188 8.07 -20.46 14.62
C LEU A 188 8.93 -19.35 14.01
N LYS A 189 8.79 -19.20 12.71
CA LYS A 189 9.39 -18.13 11.89
C LYS A 189 8.38 -17.77 10.79
N PRO A 190 8.29 -16.53 10.35
CA PRO A 190 9.09 -15.37 10.75
C PRO A 190 8.55 -14.59 11.95
N ASN A 191 7.42 -14.97 12.53
CA ASN A 191 6.76 -14.27 13.63
C ASN A 191 5.88 -15.20 14.47
N PHE A 192 5.23 -14.64 15.50
CA PHE A 192 4.30 -15.29 16.44
C PHE A 192 4.97 -16.09 17.57
N GLU A 193 6.27 -16.27 17.60
CA GLU A 193 6.97 -16.94 18.72
C GLU A 193 6.75 -16.24 20.06
N ASP A 194 6.80 -14.90 20.06
CA ASP A 194 6.53 -14.06 21.23
C ASP A 194 5.09 -14.21 21.71
N ALA A 195 4.15 -14.04 20.78
CA ALA A 195 2.73 -14.11 21.10
C ALA A 195 2.35 -15.49 21.63
N LYS A 196 2.87 -16.56 21.03
CA LYS A 196 2.65 -17.92 21.50
C LYS A 196 3.18 -18.11 22.90
N PHE A 197 4.46 -17.76 23.14
CA PHE A 197 5.10 -17.91 24.45
C PHE A 197 4.33 -17.19 25.56
N ILE A 198 3.96 -15.92 25.34
CA ILE A 198 3.21 -15.14 26.34
C ILE A 198 1.84 -15.77 26.61
N ASN A 199 1.14 -16.18 25.56
CA ASN A 199 -0.22 -16.66 25.72
C ASN A 199 -0.27 -18.09 26.27
N GLU A 200 0.71 -18.95 26.00
CA GLU A 200 0.90 -20.22 26.74
C GLU A 200 1.17 -19.94 28.23
N TYR A 201 2.02 -18.97 28.54
CA TYR A 201 2.26 -18.54 29.92
C TYR A 201 0.97 -18.05 30.62
N LEU A 202 0.15 -17.23 29.94
CA LEU A 202 -1.11 -16.74 30.50
C LEU A 202 -2.16 -17.85 30.65
N LEU A 203 -2.19 -18.82 29.75
CA LEU A 203 -3.08 -20.00 29.81
C LEU A 203 -2.72 -20.92 30.99
N GLU A 204 -1.43 -21.13 31.25
CA GLU A 204 -1.00 -21.87 32.43
C GLU A 204 -1.35 -21.13 33.74
N ASN A 205 -1.42 -19.80 33.68
CA ASN A 205 -1.68 -18.93 34.81
C ASN A 205 -3.04 -18.23 34.73
N ILE A 206 -4.05 -18.92 34.25
CA ILE A 206 -5.39 -18.36 33.91
C ILE A 206 -6.09 -17.71 35.12
N ASN A 207 -5.83 -18.19 36.32
CA ASN A 207 -6.43 -17.72 37.57
C ASN A 207 -5.63 -16.56 38.21
N LEU A 208 -4.52 -16.14 37.62
CA LEU A 208 -3.72 -15.01 38.08
C LEU A 208 -4.12 -13.71 37.37
N LYS A 209 -3.40 -12.63 37.65
CA LYS A 209 -3.72 -11.30 37.11
C LYS A 209 -2.58 -10.76 36.23
N SER A 210 -2.97 -9.93 35.29
CA SER A 210 -2.08 -9.12 34.45
C SER A 210 -2.35 -7.64 34.67
N ALA A 211 -1.29 -6.83 34.68
CA ALA A 211 -1.38 -5.38 34.79
C ALA A 211 -0.92 -4.71 33.48
N PHE A 212 -1.46 -3.53 33.17
CA PHE A 212 -1.09 -2.73 32.00
C PHE A 212 -0.75 -1.31 32.45
N LEU A 213 0.50 -0.88 32.25
CA LEU A 213 1.06 0.36 32.78
C LEU A 213 1.26 1.40 31.67
N PRO A 214 0.44 2.48 31.61
CA PRO A 214 0.54 3.50 30.56
C PRO A 214 1.86 4.27 30.55
N LYS A 215 2.46 4.46 31.73
CA LYS A 215 3.67 5.28 31.91
C LYS A 215 4.97 4.50 31.70
N ALA A 216 4.94 3.18 31.74
CA ALA A 216 6.09 2.34 31.38
C ALA A 216 6.16 2.25 29.85
N LYS A 217 7.01 3.06 29.20
CA LYS A 217 7.05 3.20 27.75
C LYS A 217 8.24 2.48 27.15
N TYR A 218 7.96 1.61 26.18
CA TYR A 218 8.92 0.91 25.33
C TYR A 218 8.94 1.60 23.95
N PHE A 219 10.12 2.06 23.48
CA PHE A 219 10.27 2.75 22.22
C PHE A 219 10.67 1.78 21.12
N TYR A 220 9.69 1.39 20.30
CA TYR A 220 9.89 0.54 19.12
C TYR A 220 10.42 1.37 17.95
N ARG A 221 11.63 1.06 17.47
CA ARG A 221 12.31 1.78 16.41
C ARG A 221 11.81 1.34 15.02
N LYS A 222 11.22 2.27 14.28
CA LYS A 222 10.99 2.12 12.85
C LYS A 222 12.25 2.56 12.10
N ARG A 223 13.06 1.58 11.67
CA ARG A 223 14.36 1.80 11.02
C ARG A 223 14.22 2.53 9.68
N GLU A 224 15.22 3.33 9.29
CA GLU A 224 15.22 4.09 8.03
C GLU A 224 15.29 3.20 6.80
N ASP A 225 15.98 2.07 6.89
CA ASP A 225 16.28 1.15 5.78
C ASP A 225 15.16 0.15 5.50
N GLY A 226 14.09 0.10 6.31
CA GLY A 226 13.00 -0.85 6.14
C GLY A 226 13.42 -2.31 6.36
N SER A 227 14.50 -2.57 7.11
CA SER A 227 15.05 -3.91 7.38
C SER A 227 14.37 -4.64 8.55
N SER A 228 13.15 -4.26 8.92
CA SER A 228 12.40 -4.94 9.98
C SER A 228 11.95 -6.33 9.52
N THR A 229 12.08 -7.34 10.38
CA THR A 229 11.60 -8.71 10.13
C THR A 229 10.11 -8.74 9.76
N LEU A 230 9.31 -7.79 10.28
CA LEU A 230 7.89 -7.68 9.97
C LEU A 230 7.60 -7.23 8.54
N ASP A 231 8.54 -6.51 7.89
CA ASP A 231 8.33 -5.97 6.54
C ASP A 231 8.49 -7.06 5.46
N ASP A 232 9.19 -8.15 5.74
CA ASP A 232 9.46 -9.25 4.80
C ASP A 232 8.75 -10.57 5.15
N ARG A 233 7.93 -10.59 6.19
CA ARG A 233 7.29 -11.81 6.70
C ARG A 233 6.42 -12.52 5.65
N ASP A 234 5.67 -11.76 4.84
CA ASP A 234 4.79 -12.28 3.80
C ASP A 234 5.52 -12.82 2.55
N LYS A 235 6.85 -12.75 2.54
CA LYS A 235 7.70 -13.32 1.49
C LYS A 235 8.18 -14.73 1.81
N THR A 236 7.73 -15.33 2.90
CA THR A 236 8.11 -16.69 3.31
C THR A 236 6.90 -17.62 3.36
N LYS A 237 7.09 -18.89 2.98
CA LYS A 237 6.03 -19.90 3.06
C LYS A 237 5.61 -20.17 4.51
N ASP A 238 6.54 -20.10 5.43
CA ASP A 238 6.31 -20.35 6.85
C ASP A 238 5.28 -19.40 7.46
N TYR A 239 5.22 -18.16 6.98
CA TYR A 239 4.19 -17.19 7.39
C TYR A 239 2.76 -17.69 7.13
N TYR A 240 2.56 -18.41 6.03
CA TYR A 240 1.25 -18.94 5.63
C TYR A 240 0.96 -20.35 6.16
N ILE A 241 1.98 -21.17 6.41
CA ILE A 241 1.80 -22.56 6.79
C ILE A 241 2.21 -22.83 8.23
N THR A 242 3.48 -22.56 8.55
CA THR A 242 4.06 -22.90 9.87
C THR A 242 3.41 -22.11 10.99
N VAL A 243 3.22 -20.80 10.80
CA VAL A 243 2.58 -19.93 11.80
C VAL A 243 1.14 -20.35 12.07
N LEU A 244 0.36 -20.69 11.06
CA LEU A 244 -1.02 -21.13 11.25
C LEU A 244 -1.12 -22.49 11.96
N ASN A 245 -0.21 -23.39 11.65
CA ASN A 245 -0.25 -24.76 12.17
C ASN A 245 0.40 -24.87 13.57
N LEU A 246 1.64 -24.42 13.72
CA LEU A 246 2.41 -24.55 14.97
C LEU A 246 2.20 -23.37 15.92
N GLY A 247 1.85 -22.22 15.39
CA GLY A 247 1.52 -21.04 16.20
C GLY A 247 0.07 -21.11 16.69
N TYR A 248 -0.88 -20.88 15.79
CA TYR A 248 -2.28 -20.67 16.17
C TYR A 248 -2.98 -21.97 16.59
N LEU A 249 -3.01 -22.98 15.71
CA LEU A 249 -3.72 -24.23 16.01
C LEU A 249 -3.16 -24.95 17.24
N LYS A 250 -1.82 -24.89 17.43
CA LYS A 250 -1.23 -25.52 18.61
C LYS A 250 -1.61 -24.77 19.87
N LEU A 251 -1.58 -23.44 19.87
CA LEU A 251 -2.03 -22.61 21.00
C LEU A 251 -3.48 -22.96 21.40
N PHE A 252 -4.37 -23.21 20.44
CA PHE A 252 -5.74 -23.61 20.73
C PHE A 252 -5.88 -25.05 21.25
N LYS A 253 -5.12 -25.99 20.70
CA LYS A 253 -5.19 -27.41 21.07
C LYS A 253 -4.54 -27.71 22.42
N ASP A 254 -3.58 -26.92 22.84
CA ASP A 254 -2.89 -27.08 24.11
C ASP A 254 -3.75 -26.55 25.29
N THR A 255 -4.92 -25.93 25.00
CA THR A 255 -5.87 -25.55 26.05
C THR A 255 -6.62 -26.77 26.59
N LYS A 256 -6.65 -26.89 27.93
CA LYS A 256 -7.32 -28.02 28.63
C LYS A 256 -8.83 -27.88 28.71
N THR A 257 -9.37 -26.74 28.38
CA THR A 257 -10.78 -26.35 28.44
C THR A 257 -11.22 -25.66 27.15
N THR A 258 -12.37 -25.00 27.14
CA THR A 258 -12.74 -24.06 26.06
C THR A 258 -11.71 -22.96 25.93
N VAL A 259 -11.32 -22.61 24.68
CA VAL A 259 -10.30 -21.60 24.43
C VAL A 259 -10.76 -20.24 24.96
N PRO A 260 -10.06 -19.60 25.89
CA PRO A 260 -10.45 -18.30 26.44
C PRO A 260 -10.49 -17.20 25.35
N SER A 261 -11.34 -16.19 25.55
CA SER A 261 -11.53 -15.09 24.58
C SER A 261 -10.23 -14.37 24.22
N PHE A 262 -9.31 -14.16 25.19
CA PHE A 262 -8.05 -13.48 24.88
C PHE A 262 -7.17 -14.29 23.93
N ALA A 263 -7.10 -15.61 24.08
CA ALA A 263 -6.30 -16.47 23.21
C ALA A 263 -6.89 -16.51 21.79
N GLN A 264 -8.23 -16.55 21.69
CA GLN A 264 -8.92 -16.42 20.39
C GLN A 264 -8.61 -15.04 19.74
N ASN A 265 -8.63 -13.96 20.53
CA ASN A 265 -8.37 -12.59 20.06
C ASN A 265 -6.91 -12.37 19.66
N VAL A 266 -5.95 -13.04 20.29
CA VAL A 266 -4.53 -13.03 19.88
C VAL A 266 -4.37 -13.59 18.47
N VAL A 267 -4.96 -14.75 18.20
CA VAL A 267 -4.93 -15.38 16.88
C VAL A 267 -5.73 -14.56 15.88
N LEU A 268 -6.91 -14.06 16.25
CA LEU A 268 -7.74 -13.19 15.39
C LEU A 268 -6.98 -11.92 14.98
N TYR A 269 -6.18 -11.32 15.88
CA TYR A 269 -5.36 -10.16 15.58
C TYR A 269 -4.35 -10.45 14.46
N ASP A 270 -3.62 -11.56 14.55
CA ASP A 270 -2.55 -11.84 13.57
C ASP A 270 -3.11 -12.35 12.24
N ILE A 271 -4.10 -13.25 12.28
CA ILE A 271 -4.84 -13.68 11.07
C ILE A 271 -5.51 -12.50 10.35
N PHE A 272 -6.04 -11.52 11.07
CA PHE A 272 -6.65 -10.34 10.47
C PHE A 272 -5.68 -9.60 9.54
N TRP A 273 -4.44 -9.42 9.95
CA TRP A 273 -3.45 -8.75 9.09
C TRP A 273 -3.11 -9.58 7.84
N GLN A 274 -3.11 -10.92 7.94
CA GLN A 274 -2.98 -11.78 6.76
C GLN A 274 -4.18 -11.60 5.81
N ILE A 275 -5.40 -11.72 6.32
CA ILE A 275 -6.63 -11.56 5.53
C ILE A 275 -6.66 -10.17 4.88
N LYS A 276 -6.36 -9.12 5.61
CA LYS A 276 -6.34 -7.75 5.11
C LYS A 276 -5.39 -7.56 3.91
N THR A 277 -4.24 -8.23 3.92
CA THR A 277 -3.29 -8.18 2.80
C THR A 277 -3.69 -9.06 1.62
N LEU A 278 -4.48 -10.12 1.87
CA LEU A 278 -4.87 -11.09 0.85
C LEU A 278 -6.17 -10.72 0.13
N ILE A 279 -7.05 -9.91 0.74
CA ILE A 279 -8.29 -9.47 0.09
C ILE A 279 -7.98 -8.79 -1.23
N SER A 280 -8.52 -9.38 -2.32
CA SER A 280 -8.31 -8.95 -3.71
C SER A 280 -6.83 -8.82 -4.09
N ASN A 281 -5.98 -9.69 -3.55
CA ASN A 281 -4.53 -9.68 -3.75
C ASN A 281 -3.96 -11.11 -3.87
N PRO A 282 -4.40 -11.89 -4.85
CA PRO A 282 -3.98 -13.28 -5.02
C PRO A 282 -2.47 -13.42 -5.29
N GLU A 283 -1.81 -12.39 -5.81
CA GLU A 283 -0.37 -12.38 -6.10
C GLU A 283 0.49 -12.59 -4.84
N LYS A 284 -0.02 -12.21 -3.67
CA LYS A 284 0.67 -12.45 -2.40
C LYS A 284 0.90 -13.94 -2.11
N LEU A 285 0.07 -14.80 -2.66
CA LEU A 285 0.20 -16.25 -2.53
C LEU A 285 1.00 -16.90 -3.67
N ALA A 286 1.61 -16.13 -4.56
CA ALA A 286 2.43 -16.68 -5.65
C ALA A 286 3.66 -17.47 -5.17
N ILE A 287 4.11 -17.23 -3.93
CA ILE A 287 5.18 -18.00 -3.28
C ILE A 287 4.77 -19.46 -2.96
N LEU A 288 3.47 -19.73 -2.86
CA LEU A 288 2.93 -21.04 -2.55
C LEU A 288 2.58 -21.79 -3.85
N ASN A 289 2.92 -23.07 -3.92
CA ASN A 289 2.36 -23.95 -4.95
C ASN A 289 0.89 -24.29 -4.64
N ASP A 290 0.19 -24.95 -5.56
CA ASP A 290 -1.25 -25.20 -5.43
C ASP A 290 -1.60 -26.11 -4.23
N LYS A 291 -0.75 -27.09 -3.88
CA LYS A 291 -0.93 -27.91 -2.68
C LYS A 291 -0.78 -27.09 -1.40
N GLU A 292 0.20 -26.19 -1.38
CA GLU A 292 0.44 -25.28 -0.26
C GLU A 292 -0.69 -24.26 -0.12
N LYS A 293 -1.23 -23.72 -1.22
CA LYS A 293 -2.42 -22.85 -1.20
C LYS A 293 -3.64 -23.54 -0.63
N TYR A 294 -3.85 -24.81 -1.04
CA TYR A 294 -4.93 -25.63 -0.49
C TYR A 294 -4.74 -25.83 1.02
N LEU A 295 -3.52 -26.20 1.45
CA LEU A 295 -3.20 -26.38 2.87
C LEU A 295 -3.40 -25.08 3.66
N PHE A 296 -2.96 -23.95 3.14
CA PHE A 296 -3.16 -22.64 3.76
C PHE A 296 -4.65 -22.35 3.99
N LYS A 297 -5.49 -22.58 2.97
CA LYS A 297 -6.94 -22.42 3.08
C LYS A 297 -7.52 -23.32 4.17
N GLU A 298 -7.18 -24.61 4.19
CA GLU A 298 -7.57 -25.55 5.21
C GLU A 298 -7.19 -25.10 6.63
N LEU A 299 -5.96 -24.60 6.79
CA LEU A 299 -5.46 -24.11 8.07
C LEU A 299 -6.22 -22.86 8.53
N LEU A 300 -6.56 -21.94 7.62
CA LEU A 300 -7.40 -20.80 7.96
C LEU A 300 -8.76 -21.22 8.51
N PHE A 301 -9.47 -22.09 7.80
CA PHE A 301 -10.79 -22.59 8.27
C PHE A 301 -10.68 -23.33 9.60
N LYS A 302 -9.65 -24.18 9.78
CA LYS A 302 -9.41 -24.87 11.05
C LYS A 302 -9.18 -23.88 12.21
N ASN A 303 -8.44 -22.82 11.99
CA ASN A 303 -8.22 -21.79 13.02
C ASN A 303 -9.52 -21.05 13.34
N PHE A 304 -10.29 -20.65 12.33
CA PHE A 304 -11.57 -19.99 12.57
C PHE A 304 -12.59 -20.87 13.28
N ASN A 305 -12.52 -22.19 13.19
CA ASN A 305 -13.39 -23.07 13.98
C ASN A 305 -13.23 -22.90 15.50
N PHE A 306 -12.03 -22.48 15.97
CA PHE A 306 -11.77 -22.20 17.38
C PHE A 306 -12.09 -20.76 17.80
N ILE A 307 -12.37 -19.87 16.86
CA ILE A 307 -12.66 -18.45 17.15
C ILE A 307 -14.18 -18.25 17.16
N ASP A 308 -14.74 -17.89 18.28
CA ASP A 308 -16.19 -17.68 18.41
C ASP A 308 -16.64 -16.43 17.65
N SER A 309 -17.83 -16.50 17.04
CA SER A 309 -18.45 -15.36 16.35
C SER A 309 -18.63 -14.16 17.27
N ARG A 310 -18.88 -14.37 18.57
CA ARG A 310 -18.94 -13.30 19.58
C ARG A 310 -17.63 -12.53 19.67
N ASN A 311 -16.49 -13.21 19.63
CA ASN A 311 -15.17 -12.56 19.67
C ASN A 311 -14.92 -11.73 18.40
N ILE A 312 -15.29 -12.25 17.22
CA ILE A 312 -15.21 -11.48 15.96
C ILE A 312 -16.05 -10.20 16.03
N LYS A 313 -17.30 -10.29 16.53
CA LYS A 313 -18.22 -9.16 16.67
C LYS A 313 -17.68 -8.08 17.63
N ASN A 314 -17.10 -8.52 18.76
CA ASN A 314 -16.69 -7.64 19.86
C ASN A 314 -15.20 -7.26 19.82
N PHE A 315 -14.43 -7.74 18.83
CA PHE A 315 -13.01 -7.44 18.75
C PHE A 315 -12.77 -5.93 18.60
N ASN A 316 -12.07 -5.36 19.58
CA ASN A 316 -11.82 -3.93 19.66
C ASN A 316 -10.49 -3.54 19.03
N LEU A 317 -10.46 -3.46 17.71
CA LEU A 317 -9.31 -3.00 16.94
C LEU A 317 -9.81 -2.00 15.88
N ASN A 318 -9.32 -0.77 15.90
CA ASN A 318 -9.77 0.28 14.98
C ASN A 318 -9.68 -0.11 13.49
N ALA A 319 -8.67 -0.90 13.13
CA ALA A 319 -8.48 -1.38 11.75
C ALA A 319 -9.42 -2.54 11.38
N PHE A 320 -10.07 -3.17 12.38
CA PHE A 320 -10.99 -4.30 12.24
C PHE A 320 -12.43 -3.77 12.27
N ASP A 321 -12.78 -3.02 11.23
CA ASP A 321 -14.05 -2.32 11.10
C ASP A 321 -15.20 -3.23 10.66
N PHE A 322 -16.36 -2.63 10.43
CA PHE A 322 -17.58 -3.33 10.01
C PHE A 322 -17.38 -4.20 8.75
N PHE A 323 -16.61 -3.74 7.79
CA PHE A 323 -16.32 -4.49 6.55
C PHE A 323 -15.65 -5.83 6.86
N TYR A 324 -14.59 -5.82 7.68
CA TYR A 324 -13.88 -7.05 8.03
C TYR A 324 -14.71 -7.97 8.91
N LYS A 325 -15.42 -7.43 9.90
CA LYS A 325 -16.30 -8.22 10.77
C LYS A 325 -17.37 -8.96 9.96
N LYS A 326 -18.07 -8.22 9.10
CA LYS A 326 -19.11 -8.78 8.23
C LYS A 326 -18.53 -9.84 7.27
N GLY A 327 -17.43 -9.52 6.59
CA GLY A 327 -16.79 -10.43 5.64
C GLY A 327 -16.27 -11.70 6.30
N ILE A 328 -15.57 -11.62 7.44
CA ILE A 328 -15.02 -12.76 8.16
C ILE A 328 -16.15 -13.66 8.69
N LEU A 329 -17.21 -13.09 9.26
CA LEU A 329 -18.36 -13.87 9.73
C LEU A 329 -19.03 -14.61 8.57
N SER A 330 -19.27 -13.92 7.45
CA SER A 330 -19.87 -14.51 6.28
C SER A 330 -18.99 -15.61 5.67
N TYR A 331 -17.70 -15.32 5.48
CA TYR A 331 -16.78 -16.21 4.76
C TYR A 331 -16.41 -17.47 5.55
N PHE A 332 -16.14 -17.33 6.87
CA PHE A 332 -15.66 -18.44 7.70
C PHE A 332 -16.70 -19.05 8.62
N LYS A 333 -17.78 -18.34 8.94
CA LYS A 333 -18.80 -18.80 9.90
C LYS A 333 -20.17 -19.03 9.26
N ASN A 334 -20.35 -18.60 8.01
CA ASN A 334 -21.65 -18.59 7.35
C ASN A 334 -22.72 -17.83 8.19
N GLU A 335 -22.28 -16.76 8.85
CA GLU A 335 -23.12 -15.87 9.66
C GLU A 335 -23.09 -14.47 9.09
N ASP A 336 -24.14 -13.66 9.39
CA ASP A 336 -24.14 -12.22 9.12
C ASP A 336 -24.17 -11.41 10.42
N LEU A 337 -23.76 -10.16 10.32
CA LEU A 337 -23.97 -9.21 11.42
C LEU A 337 -25.46 -8.89 11.54
N SER A 338 -25.99 -8.90 12.76
CA SER A 338 -27.38 -8.52 13.06
C SER A 338 -27.70 -7.06 12.69
N GLU A 339 -26.68 -6.20 12.64
CA GLU A 339 -26.81 -4.82 12.28
C GLU A 339 -26.56 -4.60 10.79
N ASN A 340 -27.57 -4.09 10.10
CA ASN A 340 -27.46 -3.66 8.71
C ASN A 340 -27.18 -2.15 8.69
N ILE A 341 -26.00 -1.78 8.17
CA ILE A 341 -25.50 -0.40 8.21
C ILE A 341 -25.25 0.12 6.80
N ALA A 342 -25.65 1.35 6.54
CA ALA A 342 -25.26 2.14 5.39
C ALA A 342 -24.41 3.33 5.83
N PHE A 343 -23.31 3.57 5.16
CA PHE A 343 -22.37 4.64 5.47
C PHE A 343 -22.53 5.78 4.46
N ILE A 344 -22.63 7.01 4.94
CA ILE A 344 -22.52 8.20 4.11
C ILE A 344 -21.03 8.55 4.05
N GLU A 345 -20.41 8.26 2.89
CA GLU A 345 -18.97 8.33 2.72
C GLU A 345 -18.48 9.69 2.22
N SER A 346 -19.26 10.34 1.36
CA SER A 346 -18.85 11.59 0.72
C SER A 346 -20.03 12.50 0.42
N ILE A 347 -19.76 13.79 0.33
CA ILE A 347 -20.71 14.83 -0.01
C ILE A 347 -20.17 15.59 -1.22
N ASP A 348 -20.99 15.71 -2.27
CA ASP A 348 -20.73 16.56 -3.44
C ASP A 348 -21.56 17.85 -3.31
N ASP A 349 -20.90 18.91 -2.85
CA ASP A 349 -21.51 20.23 -2.60
C ASP A 349 -21.87 20.99 -3.89
N LYS A 350 -21.32 20.59 -5.04
CA LYS A 350 -21.62 21.18 -6.36
C LYS A 350 -22.96 20.69 -6.92
N ASN A 351 -23.22 19.40 -6.77
CA ASN A 351 -24.40 18.75 -7.34
C ASN A 351 -25.50 18.44 -6.32
N ASP A 352 -25.32 18.79 -5.05
CA ASP A 352 -26.21 18.42 -3.95
C ASP A 352 -26.39 16.89 -3.81
N GLU A 353 -25.30 16.15 -3.88
CA GLU A 353 -25.35 14.71 -3.82
C GLU A 353 -24.54 14.16 -2.66
N ILE A 354 -24.99 13.01 -2.14
CA ILE A 354 -24.28 12.23 -1.16
C ILE A 354 -23.96 10.85 -1.71
N LEU A 355 -22.78 10.34 -1.36
CA LEU A 355 -22.40 8.97 -1.64
C LEU A 355 -22.74 8.09 -0.45
N VAL A 356 -23.63 7.15 -0.65
CA VAL A 356 -23.98 6.12 0.31
C VAL A 356 -23.36 4.80 -0.10
N LYS A 357 -22.80 4.07 0.86
CA LYS A 357 -22.32 2.69 0.64
C LYS A 357 -22.83 1.74 1.70
N TYR A 358 -23.03 0.49 1.32
CA TYR A 358 -23.30 -0.63 2.23
C TYR A 358 -22.68 -1.92 1.70
N TYR A 359 -22.55 -2.92 2.59
CA TYR A 359 -21.94 -4.21 2.27
C TYR A 359 -22.97 -5.32 2.29
N PHE A 360 -22.83 -6.29 1.40
CA PHE A 360 -23.77 -7.40 1.26
C PHE A 360 -23.05 -8.67 0.74
N ASN A 361 -23.68 -9.83 0.94
CA ASN A 361 -23.19 -11.15 0.53
C ASN A 361 -24.02 -11.75 -0.60
N ASP A 362 -25.33 -11.43 -0.66
CA ASP A 362 -26.26 -11.96 -1.64
C ASP A 362 -26.44 -10.96 -2.78
N ILE A 363 -26.07 -11.37 -3.99
CA ILE A 363 -26.15 -10.53 -5.18
C ILE A 363 -27.59 -10.23 -5.61
N ASP A 364 -28.53 -11.11 -5.27
CA ASP A 364 -29.95 -11.01 -5.65
C ASP A 364 -30.78 -10.18 -4.66
N HIS A 365 -30.10 -9.50 -3.71
CA HIS A 365 -30.80 -8.67 -2.72
C HIS A 365 -31.59 -7.52 -3.36
N LYS A 366 -32.80 -7.27 -2.82
CA LYS A 366 -33.67 -6.18 -3.27
C LYS A 366 -33.38 -4.92 -2.47
N ILE A 367 -33.16 -3.80 -3.16
CA ILE A 367 -32.93 -2.49 -2.55
C ILE A 367 -34.10 -1.55 -2.79
N LYS A 368 -34.51 -0.82 -1.75
CA LYS A 368 -35.47 0.32 -1.84
C LYS A 368 -34.88 1.50 -1.09
N ILE A 369 -34.82 2.66 -1.73
CA ILE A 369 -34.31 3.90 -1.14
C ILE A 369 -35.41 4.95 -1.20
N LEU A 370 -35.68 5.58 -0.06
CA LEU A 370 -36.64 6.64 0.05
C LEU A 370 -35.97 7.93 0.57
N LEU A 371 -36.34 9.05 -0.04
CA LEU A 371 -36.03 10.40 0.45
C LEU A 371 -37.37 11.06 0.79
N ASP A 372 -37.61 11.37 2.08
CA ASP A 372 -38.88 11.89 2.61
C ASP A 372 -40.06 11.07 2.05
N ASP A 373 -40.07 9.75 2.28
CA ASP A 373 -41.02 8.74 1.84
C ASP A 373 -41.22 8.58 0.33
N LYS A 374 -40.45 9.28 -0.51
CA LYS A 374 -40.49 9.15 -1.98
C LYS A 374 -39.33 8.31 -2.49
N VAL A 375 -39.62 7.46 -3.45
CA VAL A 375 -38.57 6.60 -4.08
C VAL A 375 -37.49 7.48 -4.71
N ALA A 376 -36.25 7.28 -4.30
CA ALA A 376 -35.09 8.02 -4.82
C ALA A 376 -34.73 7.55 -6.24
N ALA A 377 -34.47 8.50 -7.14
CA ALA A 377 -33.91 8.19 -8.44
C ALA A 377 -32.39 7.95 -8.31
N ILE A 378 -31.95 6.78 -8.72
CA ILE A 378 -30.53 6.40 -8.71
C ILE A 378 -29.96 6.62 -10.11
N LYS A 379 -29.13 7.63 -10.29
CA LYS A 379 -28.47 7.94 -11.57
C LYS A 379 -27.10 7.25 -11.68
N HIS A 380 -26.35 7.21 -10.59
CA HIS A 380 -25.02 6.66 -10.57
C HIS A 380 -24.88 5.65 -9.44
N SER A 381 -24.47 4.45 -9.76
CA SER A 381 -24.18 3.41 -8.79
C SER A 381 -23.02 2.53 -9.22
N LYS A 382 -22.46 1.78 -8.28
CA LYS A 382 -21.35 0.87 -8.49
C LYS A 382 -21.44 -0.30 -7.52
N ILE A 383 -21.15 -1.51 -7.98
CA ILE A 383 -20.88 -2.67 -7.15
C ILE A 383 -19.38 -2.96 -7.23
N ARG A 384 -18.72 -3.00 -6.08
CA ARG A 384 -17.36 -3.52 -5.96
C ARG A 384 -17.41 -4.92 -5.42
N GLN A 385 -16.52 -5.76 -5.89
CA GLN A 385 -16.33 -7.12 -5.41
C GLN A 385 -14.99 -7.25 -4.72
N TYR A 386 -15.00 -7.86 -3.55
CA TYR A 386 -13.79 -8.19 -2.80
C TYR A 386 -13.66 -9.69 -2.74
N ASP A 387 -12.53 -10.21 -3.19
CA ASP A 387 -12.26 -11.65 -3.20
C ASP A 387 -11.26 -12.01 -2.11
N LEU A 388 -11.41 -13.18 -1.52
CA LEU A 388 -10.44 -13.80 -0.63
C LEU A 388 -10.21 -15.22 -1.09
N LEU A 389 -8.95 -15.54 -1.41
CA LEU A 389 -8.59 -16.83 -2.02
C LEU A 389 -9.40 -17.06 -3.32
N ASP A 390 -10.21 -18.08 -3.35
CA ASP A 390 -10.99 -18.52 -4.51
C ASP A 390 -12.49 -18.16 -4.45
N LYS A 391 -12.90 -17.35 -3.46
CA LYS A 391 -14.32 -16.99 -3.26
C LYS A 391 -14.47 -15.49 -3.00
N VAL A 392 -15.66 -15.00 -3.26
CA VAL A 392 -16.05 -13.64 -2.89
C VAL A 392 -16.07 -13.52 -1.36
N PHE A 393 -15.35 -12.54 -0.86
CA PHE A 393 -15.33 -12.17 0.55
C PHE A 393 -16.54 -11.29 0.91
N LEU A 394 -16.80 -10.28 0.06
CA LEU A 394 -17.90 -9.33 0.27
C LEU A 394 -18.13 -8.47 -0.97
N TYR A 395 -19.35 -8.00 -1.15
CA TYR A 395 -19.69 -6.94 -2.10
C TYR A 395 -19.91 -5.61 -1.38
N GLU A 396 -19.59 -4.49 -2.06
CA GLU A 396 -19.88 -3.13 -1.64
C GLU A 396 -20.76 -2.45 -2.70
N LYS A 397 -21.95 -2.01 -2.34
CA LYS A 397 -22.79 -1.14 -3.18
C LYS A 397 -22.50 0.32 -2.84
N ARG A 398 -22.28 1.12 -3.86
CA ARG A 398 -22.03 2.55 -3.81
C ARG A 398 -23.13 3.25 -4.63
N ILE A 399 -23.76 4.27 -4.08
CA ILE A 399 -24.90 4.94 -4.71
C ILE A 399 -24.78 6.43 -4.47
N TRP A 400 -24.86 7.22 -5.53
CA TRP A 400 -25.00 8.66 -5.43
C TRP A 400 -26.47 9.05 -5.40
N LEU A 401 -26.88 9.81 -4.37
CA LEU A 401 -28.24 10.27 -4.13
C LEU A 401 -28.27 11.80 -4.14
N LYS A 402 -29.14 12.37 -4.96
CA LYS A 402 -29.36 13.81 -5.02
C LYS A 402 -30.31 14.24 -3.90
N LEU A 403 -29.87 15.21 -3.09
CA LEU A 403 -30.66 15.80 -2.03
C LEU A 403 -31.31 17.09 -2.52
N LYS A 404 -32.51 17.39 -1.99
CA LYS A 404 -33.12 18.71 -2.06
C LYS A 404 -32.77 19.46 -0.77
N ASN A 405 -32.85 20.78 -0.79
CA ASN A 405 -32.52 21.59 0.39
C ASN A 405 -33.44 21.34 1.62
N ASP A 406 -34.59 20.78 1.37
CA ASP A 406 -35.62 20.44 2.38
C ASP A 406 -35.65 18.95 2.74
N THR A 407 -34.81 18.12 2.11
CA THR A 407 -34.75 16.66 2.38
C THR A 407 -34.28 16.41 3.81
N LYS A 408 -35.13 15.74 4.62
CA LYS A 408 -34.81 15.46 6.04
C LYS A 408 -34.47 14.02 6.32
N ILE A 409 -35.12 13.08 5.66
CA ILE A 409 -35.05 11.65 5.97
C ILE A 409 -34.56 10.89 4.78
N LEU A 410 -33.63 9.98 5.04
CA LEU A 410 -33.14 8.96 4.09
C LEU A 410 -33.40 7.59 4.70
N ASP A 411 -34.21 6.82 4.05
CA ASP A 411 -34.47 5.41 4.39
C ASP A 411 -33.95 4.49 3.32
N ILE A 412 -33.13 3.52 3.73
CA ILE A 412 -32.57 2.50 2.85
C ILE A 412 -33.01 1.14 3.38
N PHE A 413 -33.64 0.35 2.52
CA PHE A 413 -34.07 -1.00 2.81
C PHE A 413 -33.34 -1.98 1.92
N VAL A 414 -32.80 -3.05 2.50
CA VAL A 414 -32.25 -4.20 1.82
C VAL A 414 -33.03 -5.43 2.26
N ASN A 415 -33.62 -6.17 1.32
CA ASN A 415 -34.54 -7.28 1.59
C ASN A 415 -35.61 -6.93 2.65
N SER A 416 -36.22 -5.75 2.52
CA SER A 416 -37.21 -5.17 3.45
C SER A 416 -36.70 -4.80 4.85
N GLN A 417 -35.42 -4.99 5.14
CA GLN A 417 -34.83 -4.57 6.41
C GLN A 417 -34.23 -3.17 6.26
N LYS A 418 -34.60 -2.26 7.17
CA LYS A 418 -34.09 -0.89 7.19
C LYS A 418 -32.64 -0.87 7.67
N LEU A 419 -31.77 -0.18 6.94
CA LEU A 419 -30.38 0.04 7.34
C LEU A 419 -30.27 1.21 8.31
N LYS A 420 -29.41 1.10 9.32
CA LYS A 420 -29.00 2.22 10.16
C LYS A 420 -28.00 3.08 9.39
N LEU A 421 -28.17 4.38 9.41
CA LEU A 421 -27.26 5.31 8.74
C LEU A 421 -26.11 5.71 9.67
N VAL A 422 -24.89 5.73 9.10
CA VAL A 422 -23.68 6.18 9.80
C VAL A 422 -23.02 7.31 9.01
N PHE A 423 -22.72 8.39 9.71
CA PHE A 423 -21.94 9.51 9.20
C PHE A 423 -20.88 9.93 10.22
N ASN A 424 -19.62 10.10 9.81
CA ASN A 424 -18.49 10.44 10.68
C ASN A 424 -18.40 9.53 11.93
N ASN A 425 -18.58 8.21 11.75
CA ASN A 425 -18.59 7.17 12.80
C ASN A 425 -19.75 7.28 13.83
N ASN A 426 -20.75 8.12 13.60
CA ASN A 426 -21.91 8.25 14.44
C ASN A 426 -23.16 7.75 13.72
N PHE A 427 -24.07 7.11 14.44
CA PHE A 427 -25.41 6.81 13.93
C PHE A 427 -26.20 8.11 13.81
N ILE A 428 -26.92 8.25 12.71
CA ILE A 428 -27.79 9.40 12.43
C ILE A 428 -29.19 8.91 12.09
N ASN A 429 -30.19 9.68 12.51
CA ASN A 429 -31.61 9.42 12.23
C ASN A 429 -32.19 10.36 11.16
N ASP A 430 -31.50 11.47 10.89
CA ASP A 430 -31.90 12.46 9.90
C ASP A 430 -30.67 13.01 9.15
N LEU A 431 -30.91 13.82 8.13
CA LEU A 431 -29.87 14.41 7.28
C LEU A 431 -29.40 15.80 7.73
N ASN A 432 -29.83 16.29 8.89
CA ASN A 432 -29.53 17.66 9.34
C ASN A 432 -28.02 17.95 9.42
N GLU A 433 -27.24 17.02 9.97
CA GLU A 433 -25.76 17.19 10.03
C GLU A 433 -25.15 17.24 8.64
N ILE A 434 -25.62 16.40 7.73
CA ILE A 434 -25.13 16.32 6.35
C ILE A 434 -25.43 17.62 5.61
N LEU A 435 -26.65 18.14 5.74
CA LEU A 435 -27.06 19.41 5.13
C LEU A 435 -26.23 20.59 5.69
N LYS A 436 -25.89 20.57 6.99
CA LYS A 436 -24.98 21.57 7.59
C LYS A 436 -23.57 21.49 6.95
N VAL A 437 -23.02 20.28 6.78
CA VAL A 437 -21.71 20.08 6.14
C VAL A 437 -21.76 20.51 4.68
N LEU A 438 -22.79 20.12 3.93
CA LEU A 438 -23.02 20.47 2.54
C LEU A 438 -23.06 22.01 2.38
N ASN A 439 -23.86 22.70 3.19
CA ASN A 439 -23.97 24.16 3.14
C ASN A 439 -22.65 24.86 3.53
N LYS A 440 -21.89 24.31 4.49
CA LYS A 440 -20.56 24.81 4.85
C LYS A 440 -19.59 24.67 3.67
N GLN A 441 -19.58 23.52 2.99
CA GLN A 441 -18.72 23.29 1.83
C GLN A 441 -19.09 24.21 0.67
N LYS A 442 -20.39 24.39 0.38
CA LYS A 442 -20.87 25.37 -0.62
C LYS A 442 -20.35 26.79 -0.31
N LYS A 443 -20.51 27.26 0.92
CA LYS A 443 -19.99 28.58 1.34
C LYS A 443 -18.46 28.69 1.18
N GLN A 444 -17.74 27.61 1.42
CA GLN A 444 -16.29 27.56 1.23
C GLN A 444 -15.91 27.58 -0.26
N ARG A 445 -16.64 26.83 -1.11
CA ARG A 445 -16.44 26.81 -2.57
C ARG A 445 -16.67 28.18 -3.19
N LEU A 446 -17.61 28.98 -2.72
CA LEU A 446 -17.85 30.35 -3.18
C LEU A 446 -16.66 31.29 -2.96
N LYS A 447 -15.67 30.92 -2.12
CA LYS A 447 -14.43 31.66 -1.93
C LYS A 447 -13.36 31.31 -2.97
N ASN A 448 -13.58 30.29 -3.79
CA ASN A 448 -12.70 29.94 -4.89
C ASN A 448 -12.78 31.05 -5.95
N SER A 449 -11.69 31.28 -6.63
CA SER A 449 -11.69 32.08 -7.87
C SER A 449 -11.93 31.15 -9.05
N ASP A 450 -12.38 31.67 -10.17
CA ASP A 450 -12.49 30.92 -11.43
C ASP A 450 -11.09 30.65 -12.03
N LEU A 451 -10.21 30.03 -11.23
CA LEU A 451 -8.86 29.69 -11.63
C LEU A 451 -8.72 28.17 -11.84
N TRP A 452 -8.28 27.76 -13.00
CA TRP A 452 -7.91 26.39 -13.30
C TRP A 452 -6.39 26.25 -13.25
N LEU A 453 -5.90 25.35 -12.41
CA LEU A 453 -4.48 25.00 -12.32
C LEU A 453 -4.21 23.71 -13.07
N PHE A 454 -3.27 23.77 -14.00
CA PHE A 454 -2.84 22.62 -14.79
C PHE A 454 -1.48 22.14 -14.34
N ALA A 455 -1.28 20.81 -14.36
CA ALA A 455 0.00 20.18 -14.06
C ALA A 455 0.20 18.88 -14.83
N ASP A 456 1.38 18.69 -15.38
CA ASP A 456 1.93 17.38 -15.69
C ASP A 456 2.84 16.96 -14.52
N MET A 457 4.09 16.59 -14.74
CA MET A 457 5.05 16.46 -13.64
C MET A 457 5.60 17.82 -13.22
N SER A 458 5.97 18.01 -11.96
CA SER A 458 6.51 19.29 -11.50
C SER A 458 7.82 19.72 -12.18
N TRP A 459 8.53 18.77 -12.80
CA TRP A 459 9.83 19.00 -13.48
C TRP A 459 9.80 18.78 -15.00
N ARG A 460 8.67 18.35 -15.56
CA ARG A 460 8.52 18.04 -16.98
C ARG A 460 7.07 18.24 -17.41
N ALA A 461 6.91 18.83 -18.57
CA ALA A 461 5.63 18.94 -19.27
C ALA A 461 5.56 17.89 -20.41
N ASP A 462 4.85 18.16 -21.51
CA ASP A 462 4.68 17.33 -22.70
C ASP A 462 3.74 16.15 -22.47
N ASP A 463 2.70 16.35 -21.62
CA ASP A 463 1.64 15.39 -21.38
C ASP A 463 0.25 16.03 -21.54
N ASN A 464 -0.80 15.35 -21.16
CA ASN A 464 -2.18 15.76 -21.42
C ASN A 464 -2.54 17.15 -20.87
N ALA A 465 -2.00 17.53 -19.70
CA ALA A 465 -2.31 18.84 -19.13
C ALA A 465 -1.69 20.00 -19.93
N GLU A 466 -0.50 19.84 -20.52
CA GLU A 466 0.09 20.84 -21.43
C GLU A 466 -0.79 21.06 -22.64
N HIS A 467 -1.20 19.97 -23.29
CA HIS A 467 -2.03 20.04 -24.51
C HIS A 467 -3.39 20.65 -24.22
N LEU A 468 -4.04 20.28 -23.13
CA LEU A 468 -5.32 20.85 -22.73
C LEU A 468 -5.19 22.33 -22.31
N TYR A 469 -4.11 22.71 -21.60
CA TYR A 469 -3.82 24.10 -21.26
C TYR A 469 -3.71 24.95 -22.52
N ARG A 470 -2.93 24.49 -23.53
CA ARG A 470 -2.74 25.19 -24.80
C ARG A 470 -4.09 25.37 -25.53
N TYR A 471 -4.93 24.34 -25.54
CA TYR A 471 -6.27 24.42 -26.10
C TYR A 471 -7.12 25.48 -25.39
N VAL A 472 -7.16 25.47 -24.06
CA VAL A 472 -7.94 26.43 -23.25
C VAL A 472 -7.40 27.86 -23.44
N MET A 473 -6.10 28.04 -23.48
CA MET A 473 -5.45 29.34 -23.69
C MET A 473 -5.89 29.99 -25.00
N HIS A 474 -6.00 29.22 -26.08
CA HIS A 474 -6.38 29.72 -27.39
C HIS A 474 -7.91 29.86 -27.58
N ASN A 475 -8.68 28.87 -27.12
CA ASN A 475 -10.12 28.79 -27.41
C ASN A 475 -11.00 29.40 -26.31
N HIS A 476 -10.44 29.61 -25.10
CA HIS A 476 -11.13 30.17 -23.94
C HIS A 476 -10.33 31.27 -23.24
N PRO A 477 -9.95 32.36 -23.93
CA PRO A 477 -9.00 33.37 -23.41
C PRO A 477 -9.49 34.11 -22.16
N LYS A 478 -10.78 34.08 -21.87
CA LYS A 478 -11.36 34.66 -20.63
C LYS A 478 -11.17 33.76 -19.41
N GLN A 479 -10.88 32.46 -19.58
CA GLN A 479 -10.68 31.53 -18.49
C GLN A 479 -9.35 31.84 -17.79
N LYS A 480 -9.37 32.01 -16.47
CA LYS A 480 -8.15 32.17 -15.69
C LYS A 480 -7.44 30.81 -15.57
N ILE A 481 -6.26 30.71 -16.14
CA ILE A 481 -5.44 29.49 -16.12
C ILE A 481 -4.01 29.76 -15.67
N ALA A 482 -3.38 28.75 -15.07
CA ALA A 482 -1.96 28.74 -14.82
C ALA A 482 -1.44 27.28 -14.88
N PHE A 483 -0.15 27.12 -15.23
CA PHE A 483 0.50 25.82 -15.37
C PHE A 483 1.62 25.68 -14.35
N ILE A 484 1.61 24.59 -13.61
CA ILE A 484 2.58 24.32 -12.54
C ILE A 484 3.79 23.64 -13.17
N LEU A 485 4.96 24.31 -13.12
CA LEU A 485 6.21 23.78 -13.66
C LEU A 485 7.41 24.43 -12.96
N SER A 486 8.40 23.61 -12.59
CA SER A 486 9.65 24.14 -12.01
C SER A 486 10.47 24.93 -13.03
N LYS A 487 11.11 26.01 -12.59
CA LYS A 487 12.05 26.80 -13.38
C LYS A 487 13.23 25.99 -13.93
N ASN A 488 13.57 24.89 -13.26
CA ASN A 488 14.65 23.99 -13.66
C ASN A 488 14.20 22.94 -14.72
N SER A 489 12.92 22.96 -15.13
CA SER A 489 12.43 22.08 -16.18
C SER A 489 13.03 22.45 -17.53
N ILE A 490 13.37 21.43 -18.32
CA ILE A 490 13.80 21.61 -19.72
C ILE A 490 12.72 22.27 -20.59
N ASP A 491 11.45 22.12 -20.22
CA ASP A 491 10.29 22.66 -20.93
C ASP A 491 9.96 24.11 -20.54
N TYR A 492 10.54 24.61 -19.45
CA TYR A 492 10.19 25.92 -18.91
C TYR A 492 10.36 27.07 -19.92
N SER A 493 11.51 27.13 -20.60
CA SER A 493 11.81 28.18 -21.58
C SER A 493 10.90 28.09 -22.82
N ARG A 494 10.60 26.88 -23.27
CA ARG A 494 9.69 26.62 -24.40
C ARG A 494 8.28 27.13 -24.09
N LEU A 495 7.69 26.66 -23.00
CA LEU A 495 6.33 27.03 -22.59
C LEU A 495 6.19 28.52 -22.25
N LYS A 496 7.21 29.11 -21.66
CA LYS A 496 7.23 30.54 -21.38
C LYS A 496 7.19 31.38 -22.68
N LYS A 497 7.95 30.97 -23.72
CA LYS A 497 7.91 31.60 -25.05
C LYS A 497 6.57 31.46 -25.74
N GLU A 498 5.86 30.33 -25.50
CA GLU A 498 4.51 30.07 -26.00
C GLU A 498 3.42 30.91 -25.27
N GLY A 499 3.76 31.61 -24.19
CA GLY A 499 2.81 32.42 -23.44
C GLY A 499 2.14 31.73 -22.26
N PHE A 500 2.63 30.57 -21.83
CA PHE A 500 2.11 29.89 -20.64
C PHE A 500 2.35 30.70 -19.38
N LYS A 501 1.35 30.81 -18.52
CA LYS A 501 1.48 31.37 -17.18
C LYS A 501 2.04 30.32 -16.22
N LEU A 502 3.36 30.27 -16.09
CA LEU A 502 4.06 29.24 -15.33
C LEU A 502 4.16 29.57 -13.84
N ILE A 503 3.95 28.58 -12.98
CA ILE A 503 3.99 28.69 -11.51
C ILE A 503 4.98 27.68 -10.95
N GLU A 504 5.95 28.17 -10.16
CA GLU A 504 6.92 27.31 -9.43
C GLU A 504 6.20 26.50 -8.35
N PRO A 505 6.38 25.13 -8.29
CA PRO A 505 5.67 24.24 -7.36
C PRO A 505 6.16 24.31 -5.91
N LYS A 506 6.45 25.50 -5.40
CA LYS A 506 6.92 25.74 -4.02
C LYS A 506 6.62 27.17 -3.55
N GLY A 507 6.69 27.36 -2.24
CA GLY A 507 6.55 28.67 -1.60
C GLY A 507 5.10 29.08 -1.34
N PHE A 508 4.93 30.28 -0.77
CA PHE A 508 3.64 30.79 -0.32
C PHE A 508 2.69 31.07 -1.48
N TYR A 509 3.20 31.65 -2.58
CA TYR A 509 2.37 31.98 -3.75
C TYR A 509 1.75 30.74 -4.40
N PHE A 510 2.49 29.64 -4.50
CA PHE A 510 1.98 28.36 -4.98
C PHE A 510 0.82 27.87 -4.10
N LYS A 511 1.01 27.86 -2.77
CA LYS A 511 -0.04 27.46 -1.82
C LYS A 511 -1.28 28.35 -1.92
N TYR A 512 -1.08 29.66 -2.08
CA TYR A 512 -2.17 30.62 -2.26
C TYR A 512 -2.97 30.32 -3.53
N LEU A 513 -2.30 30.03 -4.65
CA LEU A 513 -3.00 29.71 -5.91
C LEU A 513 -3.78 28.40 -5.81
N ILE A 514 -3.22 27.37 -5.18
CA ILE A 514 -3.97 26.12 -4.93
C ILE A 514 -5.19 26.43 -4.04
N TYR A 515 -5.03 27.22 -2.99
CA TYR A 515 -6.14 27.63 -2.12
C TYR A 515 -7.22 28.38 -2.90
N LYS A 516 -6.88 29.23 -3.87
CA LYS A 516 -7.81 30.00 -4.68
C LYS A 516 -8.37 29.25 -5.88
N ALA A 517 -7.74 28.19 -6.34
CA ALA A 517 -8.19 27.43 -7.49
C ALA A 517 -9.60 26.86 -7.31
N ASP A 518 -10.38 26.85 -8.37
CA ASP A 518 -11.63 26.08 -8.48
C ASP A 518 -11.34 24.65 -8.90
N LYS A 519 -10.48 24.49 -9.92
CA LYS A 519 -10.13 23.19 -10.49
C LYS A 519 -8.63 22.96 -10.50
N ILE A 520 -8.24 21.71 -10.24
CA ILE A 520 -6.88 21.19 -10.42
C ILE A 520 -6.97 20.11 -11.49
N ILE A 521 -6.29 20.34 -12.60
CA ILE A 521 -6.34 19.50 -13.80
C ILE A 521 -4.95 18.93 -14.03
N SER A 522 -4.80 17.62 -13.87
CA SER A 522 -3.47 17.01 -13.90
C SER A 522 -3.43 15.69 -14.63
N SER A 523 -2.33 15.46 -15.35
CA SER A 523 -2.01 14.15 -15.94
C SER A 523 -1.51 13.16 -14.89
N HIS A 524 -1.07 13.63 -13.72
CA HIS A 524 -0.53 12.84 -12.63
C HIS A 524 -1.24 13.14 -11.31
N ILE A 525 -1.20 12.18 -10.36
CA ILE A 525 -1.74 12.37 -9.01
C ILE A 525 -0.57 12.50 -8.01
N ASP A 526 0.16 13.58 -8.12
CA ASP A 526 1.37 13.81 -7.35
C ASP A 526 1.09 14.34 -5.93
N ARG A 527 1.81 13.79 -4.97
CA ARG A 527 1.66 14.15 -3.55
C ARG A 527 1.92 15.63 -3.27
N TYR A 528 2.79 16.30 -4.03
CA TYR A 528 3.14 17.70 -3.78
C TYR A 528 1.93 18.64 -3.91
N ILE A 529 0.97 18.33 -4.79
CA ILE A 529 -0.28 19.09 -4.95
C ILE A 529 -1.18 18.85 -3.72
N PHE A 530 -1.37 17.57 -3.34
CA PHE A 530 -2.25 17.20 -2.24
C PHE A 530 -1.70 17.58 -0.86
N ASN A 531 -0.37 17.60 -0.70
CA ASN A 531 0.29 17.98 0.55
C ASN A 531 0.47 19.49 0.72
N ALA A 532 0.25 20.27 -0.33
CA ALA A 532 0.41 21.73 -0.28
C ALA A 532 -0.61 22.42 0.62
N LEU A 533 -1.80 21.83 0.76
CA LEU A 533 -2.91 22.30 1.59
C LEU A 533 -3.42 21.16 2.47
N GLY A 534 -3.92 21.48 3.66
CA GLY A 534 -4.60 20.50 4.50
C GLY A 534 -5.80 19.86 3.78
N GLY A 535 -6.12 18.60 4.13
CA GLY A 535 -7.11 17.77 3.43
C GLY A 535 -8.49 18.40 3.27
N ASP A 536 -8.92 19.26 4.19
CA ASP A 536 -10.24 19.93 4.13
C ASP A 536 -10.32 20.97 3.01
N THR A 537 -9.21 21.64 2.68
CA THR A 537 -9.22 22.63 1.61
C THR A 537 -9.38 21.99 0.24
N LEU A 538 -8.85 20.79 0.05
CA LEU A 538 -8.99 20.05 -1.21
C LEU A 538 -10.40 19.49 -1.43
N LYS A 539 -11.20 19.32 -0.37
CA LYS A 539 -12.58 18.83 -0.49
C LYS A 539 -13.47 19.72 -1.36
N THR A 540 -13.20 21.03 -1.38
CA THR A 540 -13.97 22.02 -2.15
C THR A 540 -13.34 22.37 -3.51
N LYS A 541 -12.35 21.61 -3.97
CA LYS A 541 -11.72 21.75 -5.28
C LYS A 541 -12.08 20.55 -6.14
N ASP A 542 -12.39 20.79 -7.42
CA ASP A 542 -12.55 19.70 -8.36
C ASP A 542 -11.17 19.22 -8.83
N PHE A 543 -10.87 17.95 -8.62
CA PHE A 543 -9.66 17.33 -9.16
C PHE A 543 -9.99 16.54 -10.42
N ILE A 544 -9.45 16.99 -11.54
CA ILE A 544 -9.63 16.38 -12.86
C ILE A 544 -8.38 15.59 -13.20
N PHE A 545 -8.51 14.27 -13.26
CA PHE A 545 -7.44 13.37 -13.63
C PHE A 545 -7.47 13.06 -15.13
N LEU A 546 -6.50 13.60 -15.86
CA LEU A 546 -6.38 13.44 -17.31
C LEU A 546 -5.70 12.12 -17.72
N GLN A 547 -5.12 11.40 -16.77
CA GLN A 547 -4.20 10.30 -16.98
C GLN A 547 -2.86 10.69 -17.61
N HIS A 548 -1.88 9.80 -17.44
CA HIS A 548 -0.58 9.85 -18.09
C HIS A 548 -0.52 8.92 -19.32
N GLY A 549 -1.28 7.85 -19.32
CA GLY A 549 -1.38 6.86 -20.38
C GLY A 549 -2.60 5.98 -20.17
N VAL A 550 -3.00 5.23 -21.18
CA VAL A 550 -4.15 4.33 -21.11
C VAL A 550 -3.98 3.32 -20.00
N ILE A 551 -4.94 3.25 -19.08
CA ILE A 551 -4.95 2.29 -18.00
C ILE A 551 -5.46 0.95 -18.54
N LYS A 552 -4.52 0.07 -18.86
CA LYS A 552 -4.78 -1.30 -19.32
C LYS A 552 -4.66 -2.36 -18.23
N ASP A 553 -3.92 -2.05 -17.19
CA ASP A 553 -3.71 -2.87 -16.00
C ASP A 553 -4.61 -2.40 -14.84
N ASP A 554 -4.84 -3.24 -13.83
CA ASP A 554 -5.65 -2.83 -12.67
C ASP A 554 -4.84 -1.94 -11.74
N LEU A 555 -5.18 -0.67 -11.68
CA LEU A 555 -4.61 0.35 -10.79
C LEU A 555 -5.56 0.74 -9.65
N SER A 556 -6.60 -0.04 -9.41
CA SER A 556 -7.66 0.28 -8.44
C SER A 556 -7.12 0.51 -7.03
N ARG A 557 -6.14 -0.30 -6.58
CA ARG A 557 -5.52 -0.15 -5.24
C ARG A 557 -4.89 1.22 -5.02
N TRP A 558 -4.25 1.75 -6.05
CA TRP A 558 -3.62 3.07 -6.00
C TRP A 558 -4.64 4.19 -6.18
N LEU A 559 -5.53 4.09 -7.19
CA LEU A 559 -6.49 5.13 -7.54
C LEU A 559 -7.63 5.27 -6.52
N ASN A 560 -8.08 4.18 -5.90
CA ASN A 560 -9.14 4.23 -4.89
C ASN A 560 -8.79 5.07 -3.65
N GLN A 561 -7.49 5.25 -3.37
CA GLN A 561 -7.02 6.09 -2.26
C GLN A 561 -7.02 7.58 -2.61
N ARG A 562 -7.36 7.95 -3.84
CA ARG A 562 -7.28 9.32 -4.35
C ARG A 562 -8.65 9.96 -4.45
N LYS A 563 -8.70 11.28 -4.24
CA LYS A 563 -9.84 12.10 -4.62
C LYS A 563 -9.73 12.39 -6.12
N ILE A 564 -10.71 11.95 -6.89
CA ILE A 564 -10.85 12.23 -8.32
C ILE A 564 -12.33 12.56 -8.54
N ASP A 565 -12.62 13.78 -8.99
CA ASP A 565 -13.98 14.22 -9.26
C ASP A 565 -14.36 13.96 -10.72
N ILE A 566 -13.39 14.11 -11.65
CA ILE A 566 -13.55 13.72 -13.04
C ILE A 566 -12.33 12.88 -13.46
N PHE A 567 -12.59 11.70 -13.95
CA PHE A 567 -11.60 10.74 -14.40
C PHE A 567 -11.73 10.55 -15.92
N ILE A 568 -10.81 11.14 -16.66
CA ILE A 568 -10.77 11.02 -18.12
C ILE A 568 -10.32 9.61 -18.50
N THR A 569 -11.04 8.97 -19.42
CA THR A 569 -10.65 7.71 -20.04
C THR A 569 -10.56 7.86 -21.57
N SER A 570 -9.78 6.98 -22.16
CA SER A 570 -9.35 7.11 -23.56
C SER A 570 -10.10 6.19 -24.51
N THR A 571 -10.36 4.94 -24.07
CA THR A 571 -11.04 3.92 -24.88
C THR A 571 -12.29 3.41 -24.18
N LYS A 572 -13.23 2.88 -24.97
CA LYS A 572 -14.45 2.27 -24.41
C LYS A 572 -14.14 1.07 -23.52
N ALA A 573 -13.12 0.28 -23.87
CA ALA A 573 -12.69 -0.85 -23.07
C ALA A 573 -12.14 -0.40 -21.71
N GLU A 574 -11.27 0.60 -21.68
CA GLU A 574 -10.79 1.23 -20.45
C GLU A 574 -11.93 1.80 -19.61
N TYR A 575 -12.81 2.59 -20.22
CA TYR A 575 -13.99 3.15 -19.54
C TYR A 575 -14.82 2.05 -18.88
N ASN A 576 -15.20 1.01 -19.65
CA ASN A 576 -16.01 -0.09 -19.15
C ASN A 576 -15.30 -0.87 -18.03
N SER A 577 -13.98 -1.07 -18.13
CA SER A 577 -13.20 -1.77 -17.10
C SER A 577 -13.21 -1.05 -15.76
N ILE A 578 -13.34 0.28 -15.76
CA ILE A 578 -13.35 1.09 -14.54
C ILE A 578 -14.77 1.21 -13.98
N ILE A 579 -15.77 1.54 -14.82
CA ILE A 579 -17.15 1.74 -14.35
C ILE A 579 -17.93 0.45 -14.13
N GLY A 580 -17.54 -0.65 -14.78
CA GLY A 580 -18.23 -1.93 -14.71
C GLY A 580 -18.37 -2.44 -13.29
N ASP A 581 -19.49 -3.07 -12.98
CA ASP A 581 -19.71 -3.72 -11.68
C ASP A 581 -18.76 -4.91 -11.48
N PHE A 582 -18.61 -5.36 -10.24
CA PHE A 582 -17.82 -6.54 -9.82
C PHE A 582 -16.31 -6.44 -10.05
N ASN A 583 -15.77 -5.24 -10.12
CA ASN A 583 -14.33 -4.99 -10.11
C ASN A 583 -13.90 -4.20 -8.85
N GLN A 584 -12.61 -3.93 -8.71
CA GLN A 584 -12.05 -3.28 -7.52
C GLN A 584 -12.18 -1.75 -7.53
N TYR A 585 -12.44 -1.11 -8.70
CA TYR A 585 -12.53 0.35 -8.77
C TYR A 585 -13.73 0.90 -8.01
N LYS A 586 -13.54 2.00 -7.27
CA LYS A 586 -14.63 2.70 -6.56
C LYS A 586 -15.44 3.66 -7.44
N PHE A 587 -14.94 3.94 -8.64
CA PHE A 587 -15.47 4.96 -9.54
C PHE A 587 -16.67 4.44 -10.35
N SER A 588 -17.64 5.31 -10.56
CA SER A 588 -18.87 5.04 -11.29
C SER A 588 -18.97 5.91 -12.57
N THR A 589 -20.10 5.85 -13.23
CA THR A 589 -20.45 6.76 -14.35
C THR A 589 -20.57 8.24 -13.90
N LYS A 590 -20.48 8.54 -12.63
CA LYS A 590 -20.43 9.91 -12.12
C LYS A 590 -19.07 10.56 -12.35
N GLU A 591 -18.04 9.82 -11.99
CA GLU A 591 -16.67 10.33 -12.01
C GLU A 591 -15.97 10.09 -13.34
N VAL A 592 -16.25 8.95 -13.99
CA VAL A 592 -15.51 8.51 -15.20
C VAL A 592 -16.18 9.01 -16.45
N VAL A 593 -15.40 9.61 -17.35
CA VAL A 593 -15.86 10.12 -18.63
C VAL A 593 -14.96 9.65 -19.78
N LEU A 594 -15.58 9.24 -20.88
CA LEU A 594 -14.89 8.81 -22.10
C LEU A 594 -14.73 9.99 -23.05
N THR A 595 -13.50 10.46 -23.24
CA THR A 595 -13.20 11.60 -24.11
C THR A 595 -11.99 11.38 -25.03
N GLY A 596 -11.09 10.43 -24.70
CA GLY A 596 -9.74 10.36 -25.27
C GLY A 596 -8.73 11.16 -24.46
N LEU A 597 -7.45 11.07 -24.80
CA LEU A 597 -6.37 11.80 -24.15
C LEU A 597 -6.10 13.13 -24.86
N ALA A 598 -5.95 14.22 -24.11
CA ALA A 598 -5.83 15.57 -24.68
C ALA A 598 -4.68 15.72 -25.70
N ARG A 599 -3.54 15.02 -25.50
CA ARG A 599 -2.41 15.05 -26.43
C ARG A 599 -2.68 14.36 -27.76
N TRP A 600 -3.72 13.52 -27.87
CA TRP A 600 -4.03 12.81 -29.11
C TRP A 600 -4.45 13.73 -30.24
N ASP A 601 -5.10 14.88 -29.95
CA ASP A 601 -5.43 15.87 -30.99
C ASP A 601 -4.17 16.37 -31.72
N ALA A 602 -3.11 16.69 -30.94
CA ALA A 602 -1.83 17.13 -31.52
C ALA A 602 -1.08 15.96 -32.19
N LEU A 603 -1.14 14.76 -31.60
CA LEU A 603 -0.48 13.57 -32.11
C LEU A 603 -1.02 13.21 -33.53
N ILE A 604 -2.34 13.17 -33.69
CA ILE A 604 -3.00 12.86 -34.96
C ILE A 604 -2.68 13.94 -35.98
N LYS A 605 -2.77 15.22 -35.60
CA LYS A 605 -2.49 16.35 -36.47
C LYS A 605 -1.08 16.36 -37.02
N ASN A 606 -0.10 15.96 -36.22
CA ASN A 606 1.32 16.00 -36.56
C ASN A 606 1.86 14.66 -37.08
N ASN A 607 0.97 13.69 -37.35
CA ASN A 607 1.37 12.39 -37.86
C ASN A 607 2.11 12.49 -39.19
N ILE A 608 3.27 11.81 -39.29
CA ILE A 608 4.07 11.78 -40.52
C ILE A 608 4.03 10.35 -41.06
N LEU A 609 3.57 10.22 -42.31
CA LEU A 609 3.52 8.96 -43.00
C LEU A 609 4.81 8.68 -43.75
N ASN A 610 5.03 7.41 -44.11
CA ASN A 610 6.15 6.95 -44.94
C ASN A 610 7.56 7.28 -44.38
N THR A 611 7.70 7.30 -43.06
CA THR A 611 8.99 7.45 -42.43
C THR A 611 9.71 6.11 -42.34
N LYS A 612 11.04 6.14 -42.18
CA LYS A 612 11.86 4.96 -41.94
C LYS A 612 12.51 5.01 -40.54
N GLN A 613 11.68 4.97 -39.49
CA GLN A 613 12.15 4.94 -38.12
C GLN A 613 11.46 3.81 -37.37
N ILE A 614 12.25 2.97 -36.68
CA ILE A 614 11.79 1.94 -35.74
C ILE A 614 12.08 2.45 -34.34
N LEU A 615 11.03 2.51 -33.52
CA LEU A 615 11.09 2.95 -32.14
C LEU A 615 11.05 1.75 -31.18
N ILE A 616 12.05 1.62 -30.33
CA ILE A 616 12.15 0.53 -29.35
C ILE A 616 12.00 1.13 -27.95
N MET A 617 10.90 0.79 -27.25
CA MET A 617 10.56 1.34 -25.94
C MET A 617 10.13 0.26 -24.94
N PRO A 618 11.06 -0.40 -24.27
CA PRO A 618 10.72 -1.42 -23.26
C PRO A 618 10.21 -0.81 -21.97
N THR A 619 9.31 -1.54 -21.29
CA THR A 619 8.84 -1.23 -19.94
C THR A 619 9.90 -1.64 -18.90
N TRP A 620 9.99 -0.91 -17.80
CA TRP A 620 10.86 -1.25 -16.68
C TRP A 620 10.35 -2.47 -15.89
N ARG A 621 11.19 -3.02 -15.04
CA ARG A 621 10.82 -4.06 -14.09
C ARG A 621 11.08 -3.55 -12.68
N GLU A 622 10.03 -3.50 -11.83
CA GLU A 622 10.16 -2.93 -10.48
C GLU A 622 11.16 -3.71 -9.62
N TYR A 623 11.14 -5.03 -9.70
CA TYR A 623 12.03 -5.93 -8.97
C TYR A 623 13.51 -5.85 -9.40
N LEU A 624 13.79 -5.24 -10.55
CA LEU A 624 15.16 -4.97 -11.02
C LEU A 624 15.62 -3.56 -10.70
N SER A 625 14.75 -2.69 -10.21
CA SER A 625 15.11 -1.32 -9.86
C SER A 625 15.65 -1.23 -8.43
N GLY A 626 16.62 -0.33 -8.20
CA GLY A 626 17.16 -0.07 -6.87
C GLY A 626 16.20 0.69 -5.97
N LYS A 627 16.61 0.94 -4.72
CA LYS A 627 15.83 1.68 -3.71
C LYS A 627 15.42 3.06 -4.21
N VAL A 628 14.20 3.47 -3.83
CA VAL A 628 13.69 4.82 -4.15
C VAL A 628 14.48 5.87 -3.38
N GLN A 629 15.01 6.85 -4.09
CA GLN A 629 15.72 8.02 -3.56
C GLN A 629 14.81 9.26 -3.48
N LYS A 630 15.37 10.41 -3.09
CA LYS A 630 14.65 11.68 -3.11
C LYS A 630 14.10 11.98 -4.51
N TYR A 631 12.90 12.55 -4.56
CA TYR A 631 12.20 12.92 -5.80
C TYR A 631 11.80 11.75 -6.73
N GLY A 632 11.74 10.51 -6.21
CA GLY A 632 11.30 9.35 -6.98
C GLY A 632 12.37 8.73 -7.90
N ALA A 633 13.59 9.24 -7.90
CA ALA A 633 14.71 8.60 -8.55
C ALA A 633 15.02 7.24 -7.91
N ARG A 634 15.62 6.32 -8.66
CA ARG A 634 16.02 5.01 -8.17
C ARG A 634 17.55 4.92 -8.11
N ALA A 635 18.07 4.27 -7.08
CA ALA A 635 19.48 3.90 -7.02
C ALA A 635 19.77 2.81 -8.06
N ARG A 636 21.04 2.66 -8.47
CA ARG A 636 21.45 1.52 -9.29
C ARG A 636 21.34 0.22 -8.50
N ASN A 637 20.85 -0.83 -9.17
CA ASN A 637 20.86 -2.20 -8.66
C ASN A 637 21.99 -2.96 -9.39
N PRO A 638 23.02 -3.46 -8.71
CA PRO A 638 24.12 -4.19 -9.34
C PRO A 638 23.69 -5.45 -10.10
N GLU A 639 22.58 -6.06 -9.66
CA GLU A 639 22.06 -7.28 -10.28
C GLU A 639 21.29 -7.02 -11.60
N PHE A 640 21.05 -5.76 -11.96
CA PHE A 640 20.33 -5.43 -13.19
C PHE A 640 21.00 -6.00 -14.43
N VAL A 641 22.33 -5.83 -14.55
CA VAL A 641 23.09 -6.30 -15.73
C VAL A 641 23.20 -7.83 -15.84
N LYS A 642 22.93 -8.54 -14.74
CA LYS A 642 22.88 -10.01 -14.71
C LYS A 642 21.48 -10.56 -15.01
N SER A 643 20.46 -9.70 -15.05
CA SER A 643 19.09 -10.12 -15.23
C SER A 643 18.79 -10.63 -16.63
N LEU A 644 17.81 -11.54 -16.74
CA LEU A 644 17.27 -11.99 -18.03
C LEU A 644 16.79 -10.82 -18.88
N TYR A 645 16.17 -9.82 -18.23
CA TYR A 645 15.70 -8.59 -18.89
C TYR A 645 16.83 -7.87 -19.64
N PHE A 646 17.95 -7.60 -18.94
CA PHE A 646 19.09 -6.94 -19.56
C PHE A 646 19.68 -7.78 -20.68
N GLN A 647 19.90 -9.08 -20.45
CA GLN A 647 20.50 -9.99 -21.44
C GLN A 647 19.66 -10.07 -22.72
N LYS A 648 18.34 -10.22 -22.60
CA LYS A 648 17.43 -10.32 -23.75
C LYS A 648 17.34 -9.03 -24.56
N TRP A 649 17.29 -7.88 -23.91
CA TRP A 649 17.33 -6.60 -24.63
C TRP A 649 18.71 -6.31 -25.21
N GLN A 650 19.82 -6.67 -24.55
CA GLN A 650 21.17 -6.58 -25.09
C GLN A 650 21.33 -7.44 -26.34
N GLU A 651 20.91 -8.71 -26.28
CA GLU A 651 20.90 -9.63 -27.42
C GLU A 651 20.09 -9.05 -28.60
N PHE A 652 18.89 -8.55 -28.33
CA PHE A 652 18.03 -7.93 -29.34
C PHE A 652 18.67 -6.72 -30.02
N LEU A 653 19.22 -5.80 -29.21
CA LEU A 653 19.81 -4.55 -29.70
C LEU A 653 21.15 -4.76 -30.45
N CYS A 654 21.87 -5.85 -30.18
CA CYS A 654 23.11 -6.19 -30.86
C CYS A 654 22.96 -7.23 -31.97
N SER A 655 21.70 -7.57 -32.34
CA SER A 655 21.46 -8.58 -33.37
C SER A 655 21.82 -8.08 -34.77
N LYS A 656 22.33 -9.02 -35.61
CA LYS A 656 22.62 -8.75 -37.02
C LYS A 656 21.36 -8.39 -37.81
N GLU A 657 20.24 -8.92 -37.41
CA GLU A 657 18.93 -8.64 -37.99
C GLU A 657 18.52 -7.18 -37.79
N LEU A 658 18.77 -6.61 -36.61
CA LEU A 658 18.51 -5.19 -36.36
C LEU A 658 19.48 -4.30 -37.16
N GLU A 659 20.76 -4.68 -37.23
CA GLU A 659 21.75 -4.01 -38.04
C GLU A 659 21.34 -4.00 -39.53
N LYS A 660 20.88 -5.13 -40.04
CA LYS A 660 20.35 -5.24 -41.40
C LYS A 660 19.21 -4.29 -41.68
N LEU A 661 18.28 -4.10 -40.74
CA LEU A 661 17.20 -3.13 -40.85
C LEU A 661 17.74 -1.70 -40.96
N ALA A 662 18.75 -1.36 -40.19
CA ALA A 662 19.36 -0.06 -40.23
C ALA A 662 20.16 0.17 -41.51
N VAL A 663 21.08 -0.75 -41.87
CA VAL A 663 22.05 -0.54 -42.93
C VAL A 663 21.45 -0.86 -44.30
N GLN A 664 20.80 -2.03 -44.44
CA GLN A 664 20.32 -2.50 -45.75
C GLN A 664 18.97 -1.88 -46.15
N TYR A 665 18.04 -1.72 -45.16
CA TYR A 665 16.70 -1.17 -45.47
C TYR A 665 16.60 0.33 -45.13
N GLY A 666 17.66 0.93 -44.56
CA GLY A 666 17.78 2.36 -44.30
C GLY A 666 16.84 2.86 -43.20
N TYR A 667 16.54 2.02 -42.18
CA TYR A 667 15.75 2.42 -41.03
C TYR A 667 16.61 3.09 -39.95
N SER A 668 16.15 4.21 -39.43
CA SER A 668 16.70 4.82 -38.21
C SER A 668 16.20 4.02 -36.99
N ILE A 669 17.10 3.49 -36.18
CA ILE A 669 16.76 2.72 -34.98
C ILE A 669 16.86 3.63 -33.76
N VAL A 670 15.75 3.85 -33.06
CA VAL A 670 15.68 4.71 -31.87
C VAL A 670 15.33 3.86 -30.65
N PHE A 671 16.24 3.79 -29.70
CA PHE A 671 16.05 3.06 -28.43
C PHE A 671 15.87 4.02 -27.28
N ILE A 672 14.66 4.09 -26.71
CA ILE A 672 14.31 4.95 -25.56
C ILE A 672 13.85 4.07 -24.41
N PRO A 673 14.75 3.68 -23.50
CA PRO A 673 14.36 2.92 -22.32
C PRO A 673 13.50 3.76 -21.37
N HIS A 674 12.66 3.07 -20.59
CA HIS A 674 11.82 3.71 -19.58
C HIS A 674 12.67 4.56 -18.60
N PRO A 675 12.21 5.73 -18.13
CA PRO A 675 12.99 6.63 -17.26
C PRO A 675 13.62 5.95 -16.03
N GLN A 676 12.96 4.95 -15.45
CA GLN A 676 13.46 4.20 -14.28
C GLN A 676 14.68 3.32 -14.55
N ILE A 677 14.92 2.95 -15.80
CA ILE A 677 16.07 2.12 -16.22
C ILE A 677 17.07 2.89 -17.08
N ARG A 678 16.82 4.17 -17.33
CA ARG A 678 17.71 5.03 -18.14
C ARG A 678 19.12 5.16 -17.53
N ILE A 679 19.25 4.99 -16.21
CA ILE A 679 20.54 5.01 -15.50
C ILE A 679 21.46 3.84 -15.89
N TYR A 680 20.94 2.81 -16.56
CA TYR A 680 21.72 1.65 -17.06
C TYR A 680 22.01 1.73 -18.56
N LEU A 681 21.70 2.86 -19.21
CA LEU A 681 21.89 2.99 -20.65
C LEU A 681 23.37 2.80 -21.07
N GLU A 682 24.29 3.22 -20.24
CA GLU A 682 25.75 3.06 -20.46
C GLU A 682 26.24 1.62 -20.28
N ASP A 683 25.46 0.75 -19.64
CA ASP A 683 25.80 -0.66 -19.47
C ASP A 683 25.46 -1.48 -20.74
N PHE A 684 24.59 -0.95 -21.60
CA PHE A 684 24.29 -1.57 -22.89
C PHE A 684 25.41 -1.32 -23.88
N ASN A 685 25.93 -2.39 -24.47
CA ASN A 685 26.92 -2.31 -25.56
C ASN A 685 26.18 -2.06 -26.89
N LEU A 686 25.87 -0.77 -27.16
CA LEU A 686 25.06 -0.40 -28.32
C LEU A 686 25.93 -0.03 -29.52
N SER A 687 25.51 -0.50 -30.71
CA SER A 687 26.12 -0.11 -31.98
C SER A 687 25.81 1.37 -32.30
N SER A 688 26.72 2.00 -33.07
CA SER A 688 26.65 3.42 -33.40
C SER A 688 25.43 3.83 -34.22
N TYR A 689 24.76 2.89 -34.88
CA TYR A 689 23.56 3.16 -35.64
C TYR A 689 22.30 3.29 -34.74
N ILE A 690 22.39 2.95 -33.44
CA ILE A 690 21.25 3.06 -32.51
C ILE A 690 21.26 4.43 -31.84
N ILE A 691 20.19 5.17 -32.03
CA ILE A 691 19.98 6.49 -31.42
C ILE A 691 19.37 6.32 -30.02
N THR A 692 20.06 6.76 -28.98
CA THR A 692 19.62 6.64 -27.59
C THR A 692 19.21 7.96 -26.95
N SER A 693 19.45 9.09 -27.62
CA SER A 693 19.08 10.43 -27.15
C SER A 693 18.25 11.14 -28.21
N TYR A 694 17.19 11.78 -27.74
CA TYR A 694 16.33 12.59 -28.58
C TYR A 694 16.08 13.94 -27.91
N LYS A 695 16.28 15.03 -28.65
CA LYS A 695 16.12 16.39 -28.14
C LYS A 695 14.71 16.96 -28.27
N GLY A 696 13.81 16.26 -28.95
CA GLY A 696 12.43 16.67 -29.19
C GLY A 696 11.44 16.09 -28.16
N SER A 697 10.17 16.32 -28.44
CA SER A 697 9.04 15.74 -27.71
C SER A 697 8.96 14.24 -27.93
N ILE A 698 8.52 13.47 -26.93
CA ILE A 698 8.23 12.04 -27.10
C ILE A 698 7.10 11.84 -28.11
N GLN A 699 6.18 12.79 -28.24
CA GLN A 699 5.08 12.77 -29.18
C GLN A 699 5.60 12.84 -30.64
N GLU A 700 6.67 13.60 -30.90
CA GLU A 700 7.32 13.64 -32.20
C GLU A 700 7.94 12.31 -32.60
N LEU A 701 8.48 11.55 -31.63
CA LEU A 701 9.02 10.21 -31.90
C LEU A 701 7.92 9.28 -32.40
N PHE A 702 6.73 9.29 -31.77
CA PHE A 702 5.59 8.50 -32.28
C PHE A 702 5.18 8.94 -33.69
N CYS A 703 5.07 10.25 -33.93
CA CYS A 703 4.72 10.80 -35.24
C CYS A 703 5.72 10.39 -36.32
N ARG A 704 7.02 10.36 -36.01
CA ARG A 704 8.12 10.02 -36.98
C ARG A 704 8.40 8.52 -37.10
N SER A 705 7.86 7.69 -36.21
CA SER A 705 8.11 6.25 -36.25
C SER A 705 7.13 5.55 -37.18
N SER A 706 7.60 4.58 -37.94
CA SER A 706 6.79 3.71 -38.79
C SER A 706 6.44 2.38 -38.15
N LEU A 707 7.18 2.00 -37.10
CA LEU A 707 7.00 0.79 -36.33
C LEU A 707 7.47 1.03 -34.90
N MET A 708 6.76 0.43 -33.95
CA MET A 708 7.22 0.34 -32.56
C MET A 708 7.46 -1.12 -32.17
N ILE A 709 8.54 -1.37 -31.45
CA ILE A 709 8.81 -2.63 -30.77
C ILE A 709 8.84 -2.34 -29.27
N THR A 710 7.96 -3.01 -28.53
CA THR A 710 7.81 -2.82 -27.07
C THR A 710 7.50 -4.17 -26.39
N ASP A 711 7.26 -4.16 -25.09
CA ASP A 711 6.88 -5.35 -24.35
C ASP A 711 5.48 -5.20 -23.69
N TYR A 712 5.37 -4.46 -22.57
CA TYR A 712 4.12 -4.27 -21.83
C TYR A 712 3.71 -2.79 -21.73
N SER A 713 4.31 -1.91 -22.51
CA SER A 713 4.11 -0.47 -22.39
C SER A 713 2.76 0.00 -22.92
N SER A 714 2.11 0.91 -22.17
CA SER A 714 0.90 1.60 -22.63
C SER A 714 1.16 2.58 -23.76
N VAL A 715 2.41 2.95 -24.05
CA VAL A 715 2.74 3.81 -25.21
C VAL A 715 2.40 3.17 -26.56
N ALA A 716 2.13 1.86 -26.58
CA ALA A 716 1.60 1.17 -27.75
C ALA A 716 0.28 1.80 -28.27
N PHE A 717 -0.54 2.36 -27.37
CA PHE A 717 -1.78 3.05 -27.73
C PHE A 717 -1.53 4.34 -28.53
N GLU A 718 -0.39 5.00 -28.34
CA GLU A 718 0.00 6.18 -29.13
C GLU A 718 0.29 5.81 -30.58
N MET A 719 0.90 4.67 -30.83
CA MET A 719 1.09 4.16 -32.19
C MET A 719 -0.24 3.68 -32.81
N ALA A 720 -1.07 3.02 -32.02
CA ALA A 720 -2.36 2.51 -32.48
C ALA A 720 -3.31 3.63 -32.90
N ILE A 721 -3.35 4.77 -32.19
CA ILE A 721 -4.16 5.93 -32.57
C ILE A 721 -3.68 6.57 -33.89
N LEU A 722 -2.40 6.40 -34.21
CA LEU A 722 -1.80 6.83 -35.48
C LEU A 722 -1.95 5.79 -36.62
N ASN A 723 -2.61 4.67 -36.36
CA ASN A 723 -2.69 3.50 -37.23
C ASN A 723 -1.30 2.97 -37.67
N LYS A 724 -0.34 3.02 -36.76
CA LYS A 724 1.03 2.53 -36.97
C LYS A 724 1.25 1.20 -36.25
N PRO A 725 2.00 0.27 -36.89
CA PRO A 725 2.21 -1.07 -36.35
C PRO A 725 3.02 -1.09 -35.04
N VAL A 726 2.66 -2.06 -34.18
CA VAL A 726 3.36 -2.39 -32.96
C VAL A 726 3.72 -3.87 -32.94
N LEU A 727 4.90 -4.23 -32.49
CA LEU A 727 5.30 -5.62 -32.18
C LEU A 727 5.62 -5.72 -30.70
N TYR A 728 5.18 -6.81 -30.09
CA TYR A 728 5.39 -7.03 -28.66
C TYR A 728 6.43 -8.13 -28.45
N TYR A 729 7.52 -7.80 -27.76
CA TYR A 729 8.58 -8.74 -27.36
C TYR A 729 8.46 -9.06 -25.88
N GLN A 730 7.78 -10.17 -25.54
CA GLN A 730 7.40 -10.59 -24.18
C GLN A 730 8.05 -11.91 -23.77
N PHE A 731 9.36 -11.89 -23.54
CA PHE A 731 10.15 -13.07 -23.18
C PHE A 731 10.00 -13.50 -21.71
N ASP A 732 9.44 -12.65 -20.85
CA ASP A 732 9.29 -12.85 -19.40
C ASP A 732 7.84 -12.77 -18.92
N LYS A 733 6.88 -13.18 -19.76
CA LYS A 733 5.44 -13.04 -19.51
C LYS A 733 4.99 -13.66 -18.18
N ASP A 734 5.51 -14.84 -17.83
CA ASP A 734 5.14 -15.57 -16.62
C ASP A 734 5.67 -14.89 -15.35
N GLU A 735 6.78 -14.17 -15.46
CA GLU A 735 7.42 -13.47 -14.34
C GLU A 735 6.88 -12.04 -14.17
N PHE A 736 6.54 -11.37 -15.27
CA PHE A 736 6.20 -9.94 -15.26
C PHE A 736 5.07 -9.61 -14.28
N PHE A 737 3.89 -10.22 -14.42
CA PHE A 737 2.74 -9.92 -13.56
C PHE A 737 2.85 -10.49 -12.13
N VAL A 738 3.74 -11.47 -11.91
CA VAL A 738 3.99 -12.03 -10.58
C VAL A 738 4.91 -11.12 -9.75
N ARG A 739 5.93 -10.53 -10.37
CA ARG A 739 6.99 -9.78 -9.68
C ARG A 739 6.91 -8.28 -9.85
N HIS A 740 6.15 -7.78 -10.82
CA HIS A 740 5.91 -6.36 -11.00
C HIS A 740 4.74 -5.90 -10.11
N SER A 741 4.69 -4.63 -9.75
CA SER A 741 3.60 -4.02 -8.98
C SER A 741 2.27 -3.89 -9.75
N TYR A 742 2.26 -4.17 -11.05
CA TYR A 742 1.06 -4.10 -11.87
C TYR A 742 0.23 -5.39 -11.73
N THR A 743 -1.04 -5.23 -11.43
CA THR A 743 -2.02 -6.32 -11.48
C THR A 743 -2.61 -6.38 -12.90
N LYS A 744 -2.76 -7.59 -13.43
CA LYS A 744 -3.35 -7.78 -14.77
C LYS A 744 -4.75 -7.16 -14.84
N GLY A 745 -4.96 -6.28 -15.81
CA GLY A 745 -6.25 -5.64 -16.08
C GLY A 745 -7.03 -6.31 -17.22
N TYR A 746 -7.81 -5.50 -17.94
CA TYR A 746 -8.70 -5.98 -19.01
C TYR A 746 -7.98 -6.33 -20.31
N PHE A 747 -6.80 -5.77 -20.55
CA PHE A 747 -6.12 -5.83 -21.85
C PHE A 747 -5.36 -7.16 -22.02
N ASP A 748 -5.74 -7.90 -23.06
CA ASP A 748 -5.03 -9.11 -23.49
C ASP A 748 -4.22 -8.83 -24.76
N TYR A 749 -2.91 -8.94 -24.68
CA TYR A 749 -2.01 -8.62 -25.80
C TYR A 749 -2.26 -9.46 -27.05
N ASN A 750 -2.76 -10.70 -26.91
CA ASN A 750 -3.07 -11.55 -28.06
C ASN A 750 -4.43 -11.23 -28.70
N LYS A 751 -5.40 -10.71 -27.92
CA LYS A 751 -6.75 -10.38 -28.39
C LYS A 751 -6.90 -8.91 -28.73
N ASP A 752 -6.43 -8.06 -27.84
CA ASP A 752 -6.64 -6.61 -27.89
C ASP A 752 -5.40 -5.86 -28.40
N GLY A 753 -4.24 -6.55 -28.51
CA GLY A 753 -2.98 -5.98 -28.96
C GLY A 753 -3.02 -5.47 -30.39
N PHE A 754 -2.24 -4.44 -30.67
CA PHE A 754 -2.19 -3.73 -31.95
C PHE A 754 -1.27 -4.41 -32.98
N GLY A 755 -0.65 -5.49 -32.58
CA GLY A 755 0.22 -6.33 -33.41
C GLY A 755 0.59 -7.63 -32.70
N ARG A 756 1.48 -8.40 -33.30
CA ARG A 756 1.79 -9.74 -32.84
C ARG A 756 2.73 -9.77 -31.62
N VAL A 757 2.52 -10.74 -30.74
CA VAL A 757 3.34 -11.02 -29.57
C VAL A 757 4.38 -12.11 -29.88
N PHE A 758 5.62 -11.91 -29.44
CA PHE A 758 6.74 -12.82 -29.61
C PHE A 758 7.45 -13.03 -28.26
N ALA A 759 7.76 -14.26 -27.94
CA ALA A 759 8.60 -14.61 -26.80
C ALA A 759 10.10 -14.67 -27.17
N ASP A 760 10.40 -14.88 -28.44
CA ASP A 760 11.77 -14.99 -28.97
C ASP A 760 12.07 -13.90 -30.02
N SER A 761 13.28 -13.35 -29.99
CA SER A 761 13.72 -12.29 -30.89
C SER A 761 13.90 -12.79 -32.31
N SER A 762 14.33 -14.05 -32.53
CA SER A 762 14.54 -14.63 -33.83
C SER A 762 13.20 -14.75 -34.58
N ASP A 763 12.14 -15.19 -33.92
CA ASP A 763 10.79 -15.28 -34.50
C ASP A 763 10.24 -13.89 -34.85
N LEU A 764 10.50 -12.88 -33.98
CA LEU A 764 10.13 -11.51 -34.24
C LEU A 764 10.83 -10.97 -35.49
N PHE A 765 12.13 -11.17 -35.63
CA PHE A 765 12.89 -10.71 -36.79
C PHE A 765 12.50 -11.46 -38.06
N LEU A 766 12.26 -12.77 -37.97
CA LEU A 766 11.78 -13.57 -39.11
C LEU A 766 10.43 -13.03 -39.63
N TYR A 767 9.53 -12.71 -38.73
CA TYR A 767 8.24 -12.10 -39.07
C TYR A 767 8.41 -10.70 -39.66
N LEU A 768 9.24 -9.86 -39.04
CA LEU A 768 9.47 -8.49 -39.48
C LEU A 768 10.14 -8.45 -40.84
N ASN A 769 11.13 -9.29 -41.13
CA ASN A 769 11.77 -9.39 -42.47
C ASN A 769 10.80 -9.72 -43.58
N LYS A 770 9.76 -10.54 -43.29
CA LYS A 770 8.70 -10.84 -44.28
C LYS A 770 7.75 -9.64 -44.53
N LYS A 771 7.64 -8.74 -43.56
CA LYS A 771 6.67 -7.64 -43.56
C LYS A 771 7.31 -6.26 -43.75
N ILE A 772 8.64 -6.16 -43.80
CA ILE A 772 9.36 -4.88 -43.76
C ILE A 772 8.96 -3.91 -44.94
N ASN A 773 8.60 -4.45 -46.09
CA ASN A 773 8.13 -3.66 -47.23
C ASN A 773 6.63 -3.30 -47.16
N HIS A 774 5.89 -3.93 -46.26
CA HIS A 774 4.44 -3.76 -46.06
C HIS A 774 4.09 -3.71 -44.60
N LEU A 775 4.66 -2.76 -43.86
CA LEU A 775 4.50 -2.65 -42.40
C LEU A 775 3.03 -2.48 -41.96
N GLN A 776 2.18 -1.92 -42.80
CA GLN A 776 0.75 -1.78 -42.51
C GLN A 776 0.03 -3.13 -42.35
N ASP A 777 0.54 -4.20 -42.96
CA ASP A 777 0.00 -5.56 -42.78
C ASP A 777 0.28 -6.14 -41.37
N ILE A 778 1.07 -5.46 -40.53
CA ILE A 778 1.37 -5.85 -39.16
C ILE A 778 0.24 -5.43 -38.22
N VAL A 779 -0.51 -4.39 -38.57
CA VAL A 779 -1.62 -3.88 -37.74
C VAL A 779 -2.74 -4.90 -37.67
N ILE A 780 -2.99 -5.44 -36.48
CA ILE A 780 -4.04 -6.46 -36.27
C ILE A 780 -5.35 -5.80 -35.86
N ASN A 781 -5.29 -4.93 -34.83
CA ASN A 781 -6.44 -4.23 -34.30
C ASN A 781 -6.27 -2.72 -34.52
N ASN A 782 -7.17 -2.15 -35.29
CA ASN A 782 -7.24 -0.70 -35.40
C ASN A 782 -7.99 -0.13 -34.20
N MET A 783 -7.40 0.87 -33.58
CA MET A 783 -8.09 1.61 -32.54
C MET A 783 -9.16 2.47 -33.18
N GLN A 784 -10.45 2.03 -33.09
CA GLN A 784 -11.57 2.87 -33.53
C GLN A 784 -11.70 4.07 -32.59
N TYR A 785 -11.12 5.18 -33.02
CA TYR A 785 -11.22 6.45 -32.31
C TYR A 785 -12.20 7.37 -33.08
N GLN A 786 -13.37 7.60 -32.49
CA GLN A 786 -14.44 8.35 -33.07
C GLN A 786 -14.52 9.81 -32.57
N ILE A 787 -13.64 10.23 -31.70
CA ILE A 787 -13.72 11.55 -31.08
C ILE A 787 -12.75 12.49 -31.81
N ASN A 788 -13.28 13.34 -32.66
CA ASN A 788 -12.57 14.52 -33.14
C ASN A 788 -12.67 15.60 -32.07
N ASP A 789 -11.58 16.34 -31.79
CA ASP A 789 -11.49 17.41 -30.80
C ASP A 789 -11.59 16.90 -29.32
N THR A 790 -10.67 16.06 -28.92
CA THR A 790 -10.59 15.54 -27.55
C THR A 790 -10.51 16.66 -26.51
N CYS A 791 -9.66 17.67 -26.73
CA CYS A 791 -9.53 18.81 -25.81
C CYS A 791 -10.86 19.56 -25.65
N LYS A 792 -11.63 19.73 -26.70
CA LYS A 792 -12.98 20.34 -26.66
C LYS A 792 -13.93 19.50 -25.82
N SER A 793 -13.93 18.19 -26.05
CA SER A 793 -14.75 17.23 -25.30
C SER A 793 -14.43 17.24 -23.82
N ILE A 794 -13.15 17.26 -23.45
CA ILE A 794 -12.70 17.35 -22.06
C ILE A 794 -13.19 18.67 -21.45
N VAL A 795 -12.98 19.82 -22.10
CA VAL A 795 -13.41 21.12 -21.57
C VAL A 795 -14.93 21.16 -21.34
N ALA A 796 -15.73 20.56 -22.26
CA ALA A 796 -17.18 20.48 -22.09
C ALA A 796 -17.59 19.65 -20.84
N LYS A 797 -16.81 18.67 -20.43
CA LYS A 797 -17.07 17.85 -19.26
C LYS A 797 -16.62 18.49 -17.93
N ILE A 798 -15.60 19.32 -17.97
CA ILE A 798 -15.08 19.95 -16.77
C ILE A 798 -15.71 21.33 -16.46
N ARG A 799 -16.38 21.96 -17.38
CA ARG A 799 -17.22 23.15 -17.19
C ARG A 799 -18.53 22.80 -16.48
#